data_83236810b5528a749b25a21e1c0a4e8c
#
_entry.id   83236810b5528a749b25a21e1c0a4e8c
#
_cell.length_a   1.000
_cell.length_b   1.000
_cell.length_c   1.000
_cell.angle_alpha   90.00
_cell.angle_beta   90.00
_cell.angle_gamma   90.00
#
_symmetry.space_group_name_H-M   'P 1'
#
loop_
_entity.id
_entity.type
_entity.pdbx_description
1 polymer ?
#
loop_
_entity_poly.entity_id
_entity_poly.type
_entity_poly.pdbx_seq_one_letter_code
_entity_poly.pdbx_strand_id
1 'polypeptide(L)'
;MLKKTLVAVTDAVADKSQLYVGDGWRVTFITPRLIRFETGEFTDEPSTAVWFRRFECGNMSVDKNGKTITVETDEVIYTIENLVPCSVCFKDTKRVEIFSRQENLKGTRRTLDMQFGAAKLGDGFITKGGAYLFDDSASLLIDESGHFKKRTGKGKDYYMFAYGKDYRGTINAFYKISSAVPLVPRYALGVWWSRYHAYTQQEYLDLMLRFKKEGIPLTVATVDMDWHWVKIKEKFQMDYNGWTGYSWNTDLFPDYKGFLKELHDMNLRVTVNLHPADGVREYEDMYEDMAKAVGLDPKTGKAVEFDCSNDDFWNAYFDILHKPYEKDGVDFWWIDWQQGTKSRVDGLDPLTALNHYHFLDIAENGELPLILSRYSGAGSHRYPLGFSGDTGITWKALNFQPYFTATASNAAYSWWSHDIGGHMFGIRDDELYIRWLQYGVFSPIMRLHSSNLMLLGKEPWKYSGEVCRAAKEWLKLRHRLIPYIYTMDHRTHSEGTALCEPMYYSYPEEKQAYEVPNQYMFGSQLMVCPITSPNSKKMLMGSTKAWIPEGRWTDIFTLKAYEGSKVLELYRDTATMPVLAKEGAIIPLSADEGNICKNPESLEILAFSGNGSFTLTEDDGTTDFENRTATTQFEIKYEDCKVEFLVKASQGDLSVIPEKRNYKIRIRDLEKDSEELVFVLDDACVAEDHIFTAENVTRIKGESRAERIERVLSRWQGKSLRKEARYRILSRIEDNEKLYKRMKLLGIPKVVVNAVREELESE
;
A
#
# COMPACT_ATOMS: atom_id res chain seq x y z
N MET A 1 0.68 -36.61 -1.45
CA MET A 1 1.62 -35.72 -0.77
C MET A 1 1.72 -34.40 -1.52
N LEU A 2 1.70 -33.27 -0.83
CA LEU A 2 1.91 -31.95 -1.44
C LEU A 2 3.29 -31.90 -2.13
N LYS A 3 3.36 -31.17 -3.24
CA LYS A 3 4.64 -30.84 -3.89
C LYS A 3 5.54 -30.07 -2.93
N LYS A 4 6.84 -30.32 -3.02
CA LYS A 4 7.83 -29.63 -2.17
C LYS A 4 7.77 -28.10 -2.31
N THR A 5 7.42 -27.62 -3.45
CA THR A 5 7.27 -26.20 -3.78
C THR A 5 6.10 -25.52 -3.03
N LEU A 6 5.10 -26.30 -2.65
CA LEU A 6 3.99 -25.81 -1.82
C LEU A 6 4.27 -25.90 -0.31
N VAL A 7 5.49 -26.26 0.09
CA VAL A 7 5.90 -26.36 1.51
C VAL A 7 6.80 -25.17 1.85
N ALA A 8 6.33 -24.31 2.76
CA ALA A 8 7.06 -23.14 3.18
C ALA A 8 8.32 -23.49 3.99
N VAL A 9 9.38 -22.69 3.83
CA VAL A 9 10.58 -22.78 4.67
C VAL A 9 10.32 -22.04 5.99
N THR A 10 10.46 -22.76 7.11
CA THR A 10 10.24 -22.21 8.45
C THR A 10 11.33 -22.65 9.42
N ASP A 11 11.56 -21.89 10.50
CA ASP A 11 12.43 -22.27 11.63
C ASP A 11 11.74 -21.92 12.96
N ALA A 12 10.75 -22.73 13.29
CA ALA A 12 9.87 -22.49 14.42
C ALA A 12 10.36 -23.08 15.75
N VAL A 13 11.50 -23.80 15.74
CA VAL A 13 12.13 -24.38 16.94
C VAL A 13 13.13 -23.39 17.53
N ALA A 14 12.82 -22.83 18.69
CA ALA A 14 13.73 -21.93 19.40
C ALA A 14 15.00 -22.69 19.90
N ASP A 15 16.13 -22.00 19.97
CA ASP A 15 17.32 -22.56 20.60
C ASP A 15 17.10 -22.75 22.11
N LYS A 16 17.72 -23.76 22.69
CA LYS A 16 17.61 -24.06 24.12
C LYS A 16 18.04 -22.90 25.03
N SER A 17 18.98 -22.10 24.57
CA SER A 17 19.46 -20.90 25.29
C SER A 17 18.39 -19.82 25.42
N GLN A 18 17.42 -19.80 24.50
CA GLN A 18 16.29 -18.85 24.51
C GLN A 18 15.14 -19.26 25.45
N LEU A 19 15.19 -20.47 26.02
CA LEU A 19 14.05 -21.07 26.70
C LEU A 19 14.23 -21.06 28.23
N TYR A 20 13.16 -20.68 28.92
CA TYR A 20 12.98 -20.98 30.32
C TYR A 20 11.67 -21.79 30.52
N VAL A 21 11.78 -22.99 31.05
CA VAL A 21 10.67 -23.91 31.24
C VAL A 21 10.33 -24.06 32.72
N GLY A 22 9.09 -23.74 33.08
CA GLY A 22 8.52 -23.96 34.38
C GLY A 22 7.50 -25.09 34.38
N ASP A 23 6.84 -25.29 35.53
CA ASP A 23 5.77 -26.30 35.65
C ASP A 23 4.49 -25.80 34.96
N GLY A 24 4.19 -26.38 33.79
CA GLY A 24 3.03 -26.06 32.95
C GLY A 24 3.11 -24.71 32.20
N TRP A 25 4.29 -24.10 32.09
CA TRP A 25 4.49 -22.88 31.29
C TRP A 25 5.91 -22.81 30.73
N ARG A 26 6.07 -22.03 29.64
CA ARG A 26 7.35 -21.79 28.99
C ARG A 26 7.46 -20.32 28.57
N VAL A 27 8.64 -19.74 28.72
CA VAL A 27 9.03 -18.44 28.15
C VAL A 27 10.05 -18.69 27.06
N THR A 28 9.88 -18.04 25.90
CA THR A 28 10.88 -18.00 24.84
C THR A 28 11.33 -16.56 24.62
N PHE A 29 12.62 -16.28 24.72
CA PHE A 29 13.21 -15.01 24.33
C PHE A 29 13.22 -14.88 22.79
N ILE A 30 12.75 -13.75 22.29
CA ILE A 30 12.79 -13.41 20.84
C ILE A 30 13.69 -12.18 20.63
N THR A 31 13.36 -11.06 21.30
CA THR A 31 14.15 -9.82 21.34
C THR A 31 14.07 -9.23 22.74
N PRO A 32 14.89 -8.21 23.08
CA PRO A 32 14.76 -7.54 24.39
C PRO A 32 13.37 -6.95 24.67
N ARG A 33 12.53 -6.74 23.62
CA ARG A 33 11.16 -6.17 23.70
C ARG A 33 10.07 -7.11 23.19
N LEU A 34 10.40 -8.38 22.94
CA LEU A 34 9.45 -9.41 22.51
C LEU A 34 9.79 -10.76 23.13
N ILE A 35 8.86 -11.31 23.89
CA ILE A 35 8.92 -12.67 24.38
C ILE A 35 7.67 -13.45 23.97
N ARG A 36 7.81 -14.78 23.86
CA ARG A 36 6.68 -15.70 23.78
C ARG A 36 6.42 -16.30 25.16
N PHE A 37 5.16 -16.40 25.56
CA PHE A 37 4.74 -17.07 26.79
C PHE A 37 3.66 -18.11 26.47
N GLU A 38 3.92 -19.34 26.85
CA GLU A 38 3.03 -20.45 26.63
C GLU A 38 2.59 -21.08 27.94
N THR A 39 1.38 -21.67 27.94
CA THR A 39 0.86 -22.45 29.07
C THR A 39 0.25 -23.76 28.56
N GLY A 40 0.26 -24.82 29.39
CA GLY A 40 -0.31 -26.13 29.04
C GLY A 40 0.59 -26.92 28.08
N GLU A 41 0.09 -27.30 26.94
CA GLU A 41 0.88 -27.98 25.91
C GLU A 41 1.64 -26.98 25.06
N PHE A 42 2.96 -27.15 24.95
CA PHE A 42 3.83 -26.29 24.15
C PHE A 42 3.91 -26.82 22.72
N THR A 43 4.07 -25.92 21.77
CA THR A 43 4.30 -26.30 20.37
C THR A 43 5.52 -25.61 19.78
N ASP A 44 6.30 -26.37 19.01
CA ASP A 44 7.45 -25.88 18.24
C ASP A 44 7.15 -25.91 16.72
N GLU A 45 5.92 -26.18 16.33
CA GLU A 45 5.47 -26.09 14.94
C GLU A 45 5.13 -24.62 14.58
N PRO A 46 5.36 -24.20 13.32
CA PRO A 46 4.94 -22.89 12.84
C PRO A 46 3.41 -22.78 12.86
N SER A 47 2.91 -21.56 13.06
CA SER A 47 1.49 -21.24 12.92
C SER A 47 1.23 -20.45 11.63
N THR A 48 -0.04 -20.24 11.30
CA THR A 48 -0.41 -19.35 10.19
C THR A 48 0.11 -17.92 10.37
N ALA A 49 0.44 -17.50 11.58
CA ALA A 49 0.99 -16.17 11.87
C ALA A 49 2.52 -16.18 12.09
N VAL A 50 3.06 -17.17 12.76
CA VAL A 50 4.47 -17.20 13.21
C VAL A 50 5.23 -18.39 12.65
N TRP A 51 6.33 -18.11 11.92
CA TRP A 51 7.15 -19.11 11.24
C TRP A 51 8.55 -19.29 11.86
N PHE A 52 9.09 -18.24 12.52
CA PHE A 52 10.46 -18.23 13.01
C PHE A 52 10.51 -17.97 14.50
N ARG A 53 11.30 -18.77 15.25
CA ARG A 53 11.51 -18.60 16.67
C ARG A 53 12.97 -18.80 17.08
N ARG A 54 13.86 -19.15 16.13
CA ARG A 54 15.28 -19.28 16.42
C ARG A 54 15.98 -17.94 16.25
N PHE A 55 16.42 -17.36 17.36
CA PHE A 55 17.15 -16.10 17.42
C PHE A 55 18.31 -16.20 18.40
N GLU A 56 19.27 -15.28 18.31
CA GLU A 56 20.29 -15.15 19.34
C GLU A 56 19.66 -14.76 20.67
N CYS A 57 20.04 -15.46 21.73
CA CYS A 57 19.54 -15.15 23.06
C CYS A 57 20.29 -13.93 23.63
N GLY A 58 19.53 -12.86 23.97
CA GLY A 58 20.02 -11.78 24.79
C GLY A 58 19.92 -12.12 26.30
N ASN A 59 20.19 -11.12 27.12
CA ASN A 59 20.05 -11.29 28.59
C ASN A 59 18.56 -11.43 28.95
N MET A 60 18.22 -12.54 29.57
CA MET A 60 16.89 -12.81 30.12
C MET A 60 17.01 -13.48 31.46
N SER A 61 16.35 -12.96 32.48
CA SER A 61 16.16 -13.64 33.76
C SER A 61 14.67 -13.87 34.02
N VAL A 62 14.37 -14.99 34.63
CA VAL A 62 12.99 -15.36 34.97
C VAL A 62 12.93 -15.70 36.46
N ASP A 63 12.10 -14.99 37.23
CA ASP A 63 11.83 -15.24 38.61
C ASP A 63 10.35 -15.60 38.82
N LYS A 64 10.09 -16.56 39.71
CA LYS A 64 8.72 -16.96 40.07
C LYS A 64 8.52 -16.85 41.57
N ASN A 65 7.67 -15.92 41.98
CA ASN A 65 7.28 -15.75 43.37
C ASN A 65 5.76 -16.01 43.54
N GLY A 66 5.43 -17.17 44.10
CA GLY A 66 4.04 -17.60 44.24
C GLY A 66 3.35 -17.77 42.88
N LYS A 67 2.37 -16.91 42.61
CA LYS A 67 1.59 -16.88 41.34
C LYS A 67 2.10 -15.88 40.32
N THR A 68 3.08 -15.08 40.67
CA THR A 68 3.69 -14.06 39.83
C THR A 68 4.95 -14.59 39.18
N ILE A 69 5.04 -14.47 37.87
CA ILE A 69 6.24 -14.72 37.08
C ILE A 69 6.72 -13.36 36.56
N THR A 70 7.98 -13.03 36.82
CA THR A 70 8.65 -11.85 36.31
C THR A 70 9.68 -12.27 35.27
N VAL A 71 9.60 -11.72 34.09
CA VAL A 71 10.59 -11.93 33.04
C VAL A 71 11.27 -10.60 32.76
N GLU A 72 12.57 -10.54 33.06
CA GLU A 72 13.37 -9.34 32.88
C GLU A 72 14.33 -9.54 31.71
N THR A 73 14.34 -8.59 30.78
CA THR A 73 15.29 -8.47 29.68
C THR A 73 16.17 -7.23 29.86
N ASP A 74 17.05 -6.93 28.94
CA ASP A 74 17.86 -5.71 29.01
C ASP A 74 17.02 -4.42 29.03
N GLU A 75 15.84 -4.42 28.37
CA GLU A 75 15.05 -3.21 28.13
C GLU A 75 13.74 -3.12 28.92
N VAL A 76 13.13 -4.26 29.25
CA VAL A 76 11.81 -4.30 29.87
C VAL A 76 11.69 -5.38 30.95
N ILE A 77 10.66 -5.24 31.78
CA ILE A 77 10.25 -6.25 32.79
C ILE A 77 8.79 -6.61 32.54
N TYR A 78 8.54 -7.84 32.15
CA TYR A 78 7.19 -8.39 31.97
C TYR A 78 6.70 -8.99 33.30
N THR A 79 5.43 -8.78 33.61
CA THR A 79 4.75 -9.39 34.74
C THR A 79 3.59 -10.26 34.27
N ILE A 80 3.58 -11.51 34.70
CA ILE A 80 2.56 -12.51 34.41
C ILE A 80 1.97 -12.99 35.72
N GLU A 81 0.66 -12.89 35.87
CA GLU A 81 -0.03 -13.29 37.14
C GLU A 81 -1.01 -14.42 36.86
N ASN A 82 -0.97 -15.48 37.69
CA ASN A 82 -1.83 -16.65 37.48
C ASN A 82 -1.77 -17.22 36.06
N LEU A 83 -0.59 -17.22 35.42
CA LEU A 83 -0.35 -17.63 34.02
C LEU A 83 -1.05 -16.76 32.98
N VAL A 84 -1.40 -15.52 33.31
CA VAL A 84 -1.99 -14.53 32.36
C VAL A 84 -1.03 -13.34 32.27
N PRO A 85 -0.58 -12.97 31.05
CA PRO A 85 0.20 -11.75 30.82
C PRO A 85 -0.54 -10.50 31.35
N CYS A 86 0.10 -9.74 32.24
CA CYS A 86 -0.53 -8.61 32.96
C CYS A 86 -0.01 -7.27 32.47
N SER A 87 1.28 -7.04 32.63
CA SER A 87 1.89 -5.74 32.35
C SER A 87 3.33 -5.85 31.91
N VAL A 88 3.84 -4.74 31.41
CA VAL A 88 5.26 -4.53 31.12
C VAL A 88 5.72 -3.18 31.69
N CYS A 89 6.91 -3.16 32.27
CA CYS A 89 7.60 -1.95 32.74
C CYS A 89 8.79 -1.67 31.80
N PHE A 90 8.83 -0.52 31.21
CA PHE A 90 9.96 -0.03 30.40
C PHE A 90 11.06 0.47 31.32
N LYS A 91 12.27 -0.06 31.20
CA LYS A 91 13.38 0.27 32.11
C LYS A 91 13.91 1.69 31.97
N ASP A 92 13.85 2.24 30.78
CA ASP A 92 14.29 3.61 30.45
C ASP A 92 13.39 4.68 31.09
N THR A 93 12.08 4.57 30.86
CA THR A 93 11.07 5.55 31.30
C THR A 93 10.44 5.23 32.63
N LYS A 94 10.63 4.02 33.19
CA LYS A 94 9.90 3.45 34.31
C LYS A 94 8.38 3.41 34.15
N ARG A 95 7.90 3.60 32.91
CA ARG A 95 6.48 3.55 32.58
C ARG A 95 6.00 2.10 32.63
N VAL A 96 4.83 1.89 33.21
CA VAL A 96 4.15 0.59 33.27
C VAL A 96 2.92 0.62 32.39
N GLU A 97 2.84 -0.35 31.49
CA GLU A 97 1.70 -0.54 30.62
C GLU A 97 0.99 -1.87 30.92
N ILE A 98 -0.34 -1.83 31.01
CA ILE A 98 -1.18 -3.01 31.30
C ILE A 98 -1.77 -3.47 29.98
N PHE A 99 -1.50 -4.72 29.54
CA PHE A 99 -1.93 -5.25 28.26
C PHE A 99 -3.44 -5.15 28.02
N SER A 100 -4.26 -5.45 29.03
CA SER A 100 -5.73 -5.41 28.90
C SER A 100 -6.33 -4.00 28.85
N ARG A 101 -5.54 -2.95 29.07
CA ARG A 101 -5.98 -1.54 29.09
C ARG A 101 -5.44 -0.72 27.92
N GLN A 102 -4.82 -1.37 26.94
CA GLN A 102 -4.24 -0.64 25.81
C GLN A 102 -5.32 -0.16 24.83
N GLU A 103 -5.18 1.10 24.38
CA GLU A 103 -5.94 1.64 23.26
C GLU A 103 -5.31 1.15 21.95
N ASN A 104 -5.97 0.20 21.27
CA ASN A 104 -5.51 -0.29 19.97
C ASN A 104 -5.81 0.73 18.86
N LEU A 105 -4.81 1.09 18.06
CA LEU A 105 -4.91 2.08 16.98
C LEU A 105 -5.56 1.53 15.72
N LYS A 106 -6.13 0.33 15.80
CA LYS A 106 -6.77 -0.43 14.73
C LYS A 106 -5.78 -0.87 13.65
N GLY A 107 -6.22 -1.75 12.80
CA GLY A 107 -5.47 -2.31 11.71
C GLY A 107 -6.29 -2.29 10.42
N THR A 108 -6.69 -3.45 9.97
CA THR A 108 -7.40 -3.63 8.71
C THR A 108 -8.59 -4.58 8.84
N ARG A 109 -9.19 -4.94 7.73
CA ARG A 109 -10.26 -5.96 7.65
C ARG A 109 -10.20 -6.68 6.30
N ARG A 110 -10.86 -7.85 6.23
CA ARG A 110 -10.87 -8.72 5.06
C ARG A 110 -11.35 -8.03 3.78
N THR A 111 -12.42 -7.24 3.87
CA THR A 111 -13.08 -6.67 2.70
C THR A 111 -13.86 -5.40 3.02
N LEU A 112 -13.97 -4.52 2.05
CA LEU A 112 -14.87 -3.37 2.01
C LEU A 112 -16.06 -3.60 1.06
N ASP A 113 -16.34 -4.85 0.68
CA ASP A 113 -17.52 -5.17 -0.14
C ASP A 113 -18.76 -4.53 0.43
N MET A 114 -19.57 -3.92 -0.43
CA MET A 114 -20.82 -3.26 -0.08
C MET A 114 -20.69 -2.15 0.97
N GLN A 115 -19.48 -1.60 1.17
CA GLN A 115 -19.30 -0.44 2.06
C GLN A 115 -19.48 0.86 1.28
N PHE A 116 -20.33 1.73 1.80
CA PHE A 116 -20.62 3.06 1.24
C PHE A 116 -20.01 4.18 2.09
N GLY A 117 -19.13 3.85 3.01
CA GLY A 117 -18.49 4.74 3.96
C GLY A 117 -17.59 3.99 4.94
N ALA A 118 -17.49 4.50 6.16
CA ALA A 118 -16.66 3.91 7.20
C ALA A 118 -17.12 2.49 7.59
N ALA A 119 -16.16 1.62 7.84
CA ALA A 119 -16.35 0.26 8.31
C ALA A 119 -15.56 0.02 9.61
N LYS A 120 -16.03 -0.92 10.44
CA LYS A 120 -15.29 -1.33 11.64
C LYS A 120 -14.04 -2.11 11.23
N LEU A 121 -12.89 -1.70 11.72
CA LEU A 121 -11.62 -2.37 11.53
C LEU A 121 -11.33 -3.37 12.67
N GLY A 122 -10.57 -4.42 12.36
CA GLY A 122 -9.95 -5.28 13.35
C GLY A 122 -8.82 -4.56 14.08
N ASP A 123 -8.30 -5.18 15.13
CA ASP A 123 -7.14 -4.67 15.85
C ASP A 123 -5.85 -4.95 15.05
N GLY A 124 -4.89 -4.04 15.15
CA GLY A 124 -3.53 -4.22 14.66
C GLY A 124 -2.56 -4.52 15.80
N PHE A 125 -1.28 -4.62 15.48
CA PHE A 125 -0.20 -4.83 16.47
C PHE A 125 0.13 -3.56 17.27
N ILE A 126 -0.38 -2.40 16.84
CA ILE A 126 -0.03 -1.10 17.40
C ILE A 126 -1.08 -0.63 18.41
N THR A 127 -0.59 -0.34 19.61
CA THR A 127 -1.37 0.30 20.68
C THR A 127 -0.74 1.65 21.03
N LYS A 128 -1.54 2.58 21.52
CA LYS A 128 -1.07 3.92 21.87
C LYS A 128 0.00 3.91 22.96
N GLY A 129 -0.06 2.96 23.88
CA GLY A 129 0.93 2.76 24.93
C GLY A 129 2.14 1.94 24.48
N GLY A 130 2.05 1.24 23.34
CA GLY A 130 3.13 0.45 22.76
C GLY A 130 3.41 -0.88 23.47
N ALA A 131 2.40 -1.39 24.20
CA ALA A 131 2.39 -2.76 24.72
C ALA A 131 1.23 -3.53 24.05
N TYR A 132 1.52 -4.61 23.35
CA TYR A 132 0.52 -5.42 22.66
C TYR A 132 0.68 -6.89 22.99
N LEU A 133 -0.44 -7.55 23.26
CA LEU A 133 -0.52 -8.99 23.49
C LEU A 133 -1.14 -9.66 22.27
N PHE A 134 -0.33 -10.36 21.48
CA PHE A 134 -0.81 -11.17 20.38
C PHE A 134 -1.12 -12.60 20.89
N ASP A 135 -2.38 -13.00 20.83
CA ASP A 135 -2.85 -14.36 21.20
C ASP A 135 -2.86 -15.25 19.95
N ASP A 136 -1.83 -16.07 19.79
CA ASP A 136 -1.69 -17.03 18.68
C ASP A 136 -2.36 -18.39 18.98
N SER A 137 -3.00 -18.55 20.15
CA SER A 137 -3.55 -19.83 20.60
C SER A 137 -4.58 -20.46 19.67
N ALA A 138 -5.29 -19.61 18.89
CA ALA A 138 -6.33 -20.07 17.96
C ALA A 138 -5.83 -20.25 16.51
N SER A 139 -4.60 -19.83 16.22
CA SER A 139 -4.01 -19.99 14.89
C SER A 139 -3.77 -21.45 14.58
N LEU A 140 -4.03 -21.84 13.33
CA LEU A 140 -3.70 -23.18 12.85
C LEU A 140 -2.17 -23.34 12.81
N LEU A 141 -1.73 -24.57 13.01
CA LEU A 141 -0.34 -24.96 12.79
C LEU A 141 -0.14 -25.39 11.33
N ILE A 142 1.11 -25.33 10.89
CA ILE A 142 1.55 -25.86 9.60
C ILE A 142 2.55 -26.98 9.92
N ASP A 143 2.27 -28.19 9.45
CA ASP A 143 3.18 -29.31 9.69
C ASP A 143 4.34 -29.36 8.68
N GLU A 144 5.28 -30.28 8.89
CA GLU A 144 6.47 -30.45 8.04
C GLU A 144 6.14 -30.79 6.57
N SER A 145 4.93 -31.26 6.31
CA SER A 145 4.44 -31.56 4.96
C SER A 145 3.69 -30.38 4.32
N GLY A 146 3.59 -29.25 5.03
CA GLY A 146 2.93 -28.03 4.54
C GLY A 146 1.42 -27.98 4.79
N HIS A 147 0.84 -28.92 5.54
CA HIS A 147 -0.60 -28.96 5.80
C HIS A 147 -1.00 -28.09 6.99
N PHE A 148 -2.16 -27.46 6.84
CA PHE A 148 -2.80 -26.75 7.94
C PHE A 148 -3.50 -27.73 8.87
N LYS A 149 -3.26 -27.61 10.17
CA LYS A 149 -3.92 -28.43 11.19
C LYS A 149 -4.30 -27.63 12.42
N LYS A 150 -5.38 -28.05 13.07
CA LYS A 150 -5.80 -27.43 14.33
C LYS A 150 -4.88 -27.85 15.47
N ARG A 151 -4.64 -26.94 16.42
CA ARG A 151 -3.97 -27.26 17.67
C ARG A 151 -4.82 -28.26 18.48
N THR A 152 -4.20 -29.29 19.00
CA THR A 152 -4.89 -30.33 19.80
C THR A 152 -4.90 -30.01 21.28
N GLY A 153 -3.95 -29.22 21.76
CA GLY A 153 -3.77 -28.88 23.17
C GLY A 153 -4.69 -27.77 23.70
N LYS A 154 -4.88 -27.74 25.03
CA LYS A 154 -5.65 -26.68 25.72
C LYS A 154 -4.77 -25.52 26.21
N GLY A 155 -3.57 -25.37 25.69
CA GLY A 155 -2.62 -24.34 26.08
C GLY A 155 -2.97 -22.95 25.56
N LYS A 156 -2.24 -21.96 26.08
CA LYS A 156 -2.21 -20.59 25.54
C LYS A 156 -0.85 -20.31 24.95
N ASP A 157 -0.81 -19.47 23.91
CA ASP A 157 0.37 -19.10 23.18
C ASP A 157 0.32 -17.58 22.92
N TYR A 158 1.08 -16.83 23.69
CA TYR A 158 1.08 -15.38 23.69
C TYR A 158 2.42 -14.82 23.24
N TYR A 159 2.40 -13.82 22.36
CA TYR A 159 3.55 -12.99 22.04
C TYR A 159 3.36 -11.61 22.68
N MET A 160 4.27 -11.23 23.57
CA MET A 160 4.20 -10.02 24.38
C MET A 160 5.13 -8.95 23.79
N PHE A 161 4.58 -8.03 23.00
CA PHE A 161 5.30 -6.92 22.40
C PHE A 161 5.37 -5.73 23.36
N ALA A 162 6.55 -5.12 23.48
CA ALA A 162 6.80 -3.99 24.39
C ALA A 162 7.75 -2.97 23.76
N TYR A 163 7.31 -2.33 22.67
CA TYR A 163 8.12 -1.39 21.89
C TYR A 163 7.87 0.09 22.25
N GLY A 164 6.89 0.37 23.14
CA GLY A 164 6.58 1.74 23.50
C GLY A 164 6.11 2.56 22.30
N LYS A 165 6.75 3.69 22.07
CA LYS A 165 6.44 4.57 20.94
C LYS A 165 7.21 4.22 19.65
N ASP A 166 8.02 3.19 19.67
CA ASP A 166 8.65 2.64 18.48
C ASP A 166 7.68 1.71 17.75
N TYR A 167 6.73 2.31 17.03
CA TYR A 167 5.70 1.57 16.30
C TYR A 167 6.29 0.76 15.13
N ARG A 168 7.32 1.31 14.44
CA ARG A 168 8.04 0.57 13.39
C ARG A 168 8.78 -0.64 13.96
N GLY A 169 9.40 -0.48 15.13
CA GLY A 169 10.03 -1.60 15.84
C GLY A 169 9.05 -2.72 16.17
N THR A 170 7.79 -2.41 16.53
CA THR A 170 6.73 -3.42 16.73
C THR A 170 6.46 -4.22 15.46
N ILE A 171 6.28 -3.55 14.32
CA ILE A 171 6.02 -4.22 13.03
C ILE A 171 7.24 -5.02 12.57
N ASN A 172 8.43 -4.46 12.69
CA ASN A 172 9.67 -5.17 12.37
C ASN A 172 9.86 -6.43 13.22
N ALA A 173 9.53 -6.35 14.52
CA ALA A 173 9.57 -7.53 15.39
C ALA A 173 8.55 -8.61 14.98
N PHE A 174 7.36 -8.20 14.50
CA PHE A 174 6.42 -9.16 13.94
C PHE A 174 6.95 -9.78 12.64
N TYR A 175 7.55 -9.01 11.75
CA TYR A 175 8.17 -9.55 10.54
C TYR A 175 9.31 -10.53 10.84
N LYS A 176 10.11 -10.29 11.88
CA LYS A 176 11.14 -11.25 12.32
C LYS A 176 10.57 -12.62 12.63
N ILE A 177 9.44 -12.68 13.35
CA ILE A 177 8.83 -13.98 13.73
C ILE A 177 7.91 -14.54 12.66
N SER A 178 7.45 -13.72 11.69
CA SER A 178 6.46 -14.11 10.69
C SER A 178 7.04 -14.25 9.28
N SER A 179 8.12 -13.67 8.93
CA SER A 179 8.79 -13.36 7.68
C SER A 179 8.59 -11.89 7.28
N ALA A 180 9.53 -11.35 6.54
CA ALA A 180 9.37 -10.03 5.91
C ALA A 180 8.26 -10.05 4.84
N VAL A 181 7.80 -8.86 4.46
CA VAL A 181 6.96 -8.69 3.26
C VAL A 181 7.83 -8.96 2.03
N PRO A 182 7.45 -9.85 1.11
CA PRO A 182 8.16 -10.01 -0.16
C PRO A 182 8.16 -8.71 -0.98
N LEU A 183 9.19 -8.50 -1.79
CA LEU A 183 9.20 -7.38 -2.73
C LEU A 183 8.04 -7.51 -3.73
N VAL A 184 7.43 -6.37 -4.03
CA VAL A 184 6.36 -6.26 -5.03
C VAL A 184 6.99 -5.92 -6.38
N PRO A 185 6.72 -6.68 -7.46
CA PRO A 185 7.30 -6.39 -8.77
C PRO A 185 7.00 -4.96 -9.23
N ARG A 186 7.97 -4.28 -9.87
CA ARG A 186 7.81 -2.88 -10.34
C ARG A 186 6.57 -2.64 -11.18
N TYR A 187 6.18 -3.60 -12.02
CA TYR A 187 4.98 -3.45 -12.85
C TYR A 187 3.69 -3.31 -12.02
N ALA A 188 3.65 -3.90 -10.83
CA ALA A 188 2.50 -3.77 -9.94
C ALA A 188 2.36 -2.35 -9.36
N LEU A 189 3.44 -1.56 -9.33
CA LEU A 189 3.46 -0.21 -8.78
C LEU A 189 2.97 0.87 -9.77
N GLY A 190 2.84 0.53 -11.07
CA GLY A 190 2.30 1.42 -12.10
C GLY A 190 0.78 1.51 -12.07
N VAL A 191 0.18 1.80 -13.20
CA VAL A 191 -1.28 1.95 -13.35
C VAL A 191 -1.87 0.66 -13.93
N TRP A 192 -2.91 0.16 -13.27
CA TRP A 192 -3.66 -1.03 -13.72
C TRP A 192 -4.98 -0.61 -14.35
N TRP A 193 -5.33 -1.26 -15.46
CA TRP A 193 -6.69 -1.27 -15.96
C TRP A 193 -7.40 -2.54 -15.49
N SER A 194 -8.56 -2.37 -14.89
CA SER A 194 -9.43 -3.44 -14.42
C SER A 194 -10.89 -3.03 -14.54
N ARG A 195 -11.74 -3.93 -15.02
CA ARG A 195 -13.18 -3.70 -15.04
C ARG A 195 -13.92 -5.03 -15.17
N TYR A 196 -14.94 -5.23 -14.34
CA TYR A 196 -15.91 -6.28 -14.59
C TYR A 196 -16.76 -5.92 -15.80
N HIS A 197 -16.45 -6.52 -16.95
CA HIS A 197 -17.12 -6.29 -18.22
C HIS A 197 -16.77 -7.41 -19.21
N ALA A 198 -17.80 -7.95 -19.88
CA ALA A 198 -17.65 -8.98 -20.90
C ALA A 198 -17.05 -8.39 -22.19
N TYR A 199 -15.76 -8.09 -22.17
CA TYR A 199 -15.02 -7.65 -23.36
C TYR A 199 -14.84 -8.80 -24.33
N THR A 200 -14.98 -8.52 -25.63
CA THR A 200 -14.33 -9.36 -26.63
C THR A 200 -12.83 -9.09 -26.65
N GLN A 201 -12.05 -10.04 -27.16
CA GLN A 201 -10.62 -9.92 -27.38
C GLN A 201 -10.26 -8.59 -28.09
N GLN A 202 -10.97 -8.29 -29.19
CA GLN A 202 -10.70 -7.08 -29.97
C GLN A 202 -11.07 -5.80 -29.21
N GLU A 203 -12.21 -5.76 -28.54
CA GLU A 203 -12.60 -4.58 -27.72
C GLU A 203 -11.58 -4.29 -26.62
N TYR A 204 -11.00 -5.33 -26.01
CA TYR A 204 -10.00 -5.13 -24.95
C TYR A 204 -8.67 -4.61 -25.54
N LEU A 205 -8.21 -5.19 -26.65
CA LEU A 205 -6.99 -4.72 -27.34
C LEU A 205 -7.16 -3.27 -27.85
N ASP A 206 -8.30 -2.94 -28.45
CA ASP A 206 -8.62 -1.57 -28.89
C ASP A 206 -8.63 -0.59 -27.71
N LEU A 207 -9.10 -1.03 -26.54
CA LEU A 207 -9.09 -0.23 -25.33
C LEU A 207 -7.64 0.05 -24.87
N MET A 208 -6.78 -0.95 -24.84
CA MET A 208 -5.35 -0.79 -24.46
C MET A 208 -4.63 0.14 -25.47
N LEU A 209 -4.87 -0.04 -26.76
CA LEU A 209 -4.35 0.86 -27.78
C LEU A 209 -4.86 2.29 -27.63
N ARG A 210 -6.10 2.46 -27.17
CA ARG A 210 -6.65 3.79 -26.87
C ARG A 210 -5.97 4.43 -25.69
N PHE A 211 -5.71 3.72 -24.58
CA PHE A 211 -4.92 4.25 -23.46
C PHE A 211 -3.55 4.75 -23.94
N LYS A 212 -2.85 3.95 -24.75
CA LYS A 212 -1.57 4.34 -25.37
C LYS A 212 -1.70 5.58 -26.25
N LYS A 213 -2.71 5.65 -27.11
CA LYS A 213 -2.98 6.81 -27.99
C LYS A 213 -3.30 8.08 -27.19
N GLU A 214 -4.00 7.95 -26.06
CA GLU A 214 -4.33 9.06 -25.17
C GLU A 214 -3.13 9.50 -24.28
N GLY A 215 -1.99 8.82 -24.41
CA GLY A 215 -0.77 9.07 -23.61
C GLY A 215 -0.93 8.73 -22.14
N ILE A 216 -1.73 7.71 -21.84
CA ILE A 216 -1.94 7.21 -20.47
C ILE A 216 -1.17 5.91 -20.31
N PRO A 217 -0.15 5.85 -19.41
CA PRO A 217 0.61 4.64 -19.19
C PRO A 217 -0.21 3.60 -18.41
N LEU A 218 -0.02 2.33 -18.78
CA LEU A 218 -0.54 1.18 -18.05
C LEU A 218 0.59 0.16 -17.86
N THR A 219 0.51 -0.62 -16.80
CA THR A 219 1.48 -1.69 -16.50
C THR A 219 0.82 -3.06 -16.37
N VAL A 220 -0.46 -3.09 -15.98
CA VAL A 220 -1.21 -4.34 -15.82
C VAL A 220 -2.56 -4.24 -16.52
N ALA A 221 -2.86 -5.28 -17.30
CA ALA A 221 -4.14 -5.56 -17.91
C ALA A 221 -4.85 -6.65 -17.10
N THR A 222 -5.98 -6.29 -16.47
CA THR A 222 -6.79 -7.23 -15.70
C THR A 222 -8.01 -7.65 -16.48
N VAL A 223 -8.21 -8.95 -16.69
CA VAL A 223 -9.43 -9.50 -17.26
C VAL A 223 -10.24 -10.14 -16.14
N ASP A 224 -11.44 -9.61 -15.93
CA ASP A 224 -12.37 -10.08 -14.90
C ASP A 224 -13.14 -11.33 -15.36
N MET A 225 -14.04 -11.83 -14.57
CA MET A 225 -14.72 -13.15 -14.70
C MET A 225 -15.01 -13.63 -16.13
N ASP A 226 -15.38 -12.72 -17.05
CA ASP A 226 -15.78 -13.11 -18.41
C ASP A 226 -14.63 -13.66 -19.28
N TRP A 227 -13.38 -13.76 -18.76
CA TRP A 227 -12.32 -14.51 -19.42
C TRP A 227 -12.67 -16.00 -19.55
N HIS A 228 -13.43 -16.53 -18.58
CA HIS A 228 -13.97 -17.88 -18.58
C HIS A 228 -15.49 -17.87 -18.90
N TRP A 229 -16.07 -19.05 -19.01
CA TRP A 229 -17.50 -19.18 -19.27
C TRP A 229 -18.34 -18.77 -18.06
N VAL A 230 -19.12 -17.70 -18.18
CA VAL A 230 -20.03 -17.18 -17.13
C VAL A 230 -21.49 -17.58 -17.42
N LYS A 231 -21.89 -17.57 -18.70
CA LYS A 231 -23.26 -17.91 -19.12
C LYS A 231 -23.40 -19.40 -19.42
N ILE A 232 -23.22 -20.23 -18.38
CA ILE A 232 -23.16 -21.69 -18.50
C ILE A 232 -24.47 -22.28 -19.04
N LYS A 233 -25.61 -21.85 -18.53
CA LYS A 233 -26.93 -22.32 -18.96
C LYS A 233 -27.19 -22.03 -20.43
N GLU A 234 -26.81 -20.87 -20.92
CA GLU A 234 -26.98 -20.45 -22.30
C GLU A 234 -26.06 -21.26 -23.26
N LYS A 235 -24.82 -21.50 -22.83
CA LYS A 235 -23.80 -22.16 -23.67
C LYS A 235 -23.89 -23.68 -23.66
N PHE A 236 -23.98 -24.24 -22.46
CA PHE A 236 -23.87 -25.70 -22.26
C PHE A 236 -25.20 -26.38 -21.87
N GLN A 237 -26.29 -25.59 -21.69
CA GLN A 237 -27.61 -26.07 -21.22
C GLN A 237 -27.56 -26.74 -19.81
N MET A 238 -26.57 -26.36 -19.00
CA MET A 238 -26.36 -26.83 -17.63
C MET A 238 -26.78 -25.78 -16.62
N ASP A 239 -27.38 -26.19 -15.51
CA ASP A 239 -27.90 -25.26 -14.49
C ASP A 239 -26.86 -25.00 -13.40
N TYR A 240 -25.71 -24.42 -13.81
CA TYR A 240 -24.65 -23.94 -12.92
C TYR A 240 -24.60 -22.41 -12.91
N ASN A 241 -24.18 -21.83 -11.79
CA ASN A 241 -23.76 -20.44 -11.79
C ASN A 241 -22.37 -20.32 -12.45
N GLY A 242 -22.09 -19.22 -13.07
CA GLY A 242 -20.83 -18.95 -13.79
C GLY A 242 -19.78 -18.20 -12.97
N TRP A 243 -19.81 -18.29 -11.63
CA TRP A 243 -18.79 -17.63 -10.80
C TRP A 243 -17.44 -18.33 -10.89
N THR A 244 -17.44 -19.65 -10.75
CA THR A 244 -16.24 -20.47 -10.91
C THR A 244 -16.10 -20.90 -12.36
N GLY A 245 -14.90 -20.78 -12.92
CA GLY A 245 -14.55 -21.26 -14.25
C GLY A 245 -13.05 -21.23 -14.49
N TYR A 246 -12.60 -22.16 -15.35
CA TYR A 246 -11.17 -22.34 -15.67
C TYR A 246 -10.91 -22.47 -17.17
N SER A 247 -11.94 -22.50 -18.00
CA SER A 247 -11.82 -22.61 -19.45
C SER A 247 -12.06 -21.27 -20.12
N TRP A 248 -11.17 -20.86 -21.02
CA TRP A 248 -11.32 -19.62 -21.76
C TRP A 248 -12.66 -19.57 -22.50
N ASN A 249 -13.35 -18.46 -22.39
CA ASN A 249 -14.56 -18.17 -23.14
C ASN A 249 -14.19 -17.86 -24.59
N THR A 250 -14.15 -18.90 -25.42
CA THR A 250 -13.76 -18.78 -26.83
C THR A 250 -14.75 -18.00 -27.70
N ASP A 251 -15.97 -17.72 -27.23
CA ASP A 251 -16.88 -16.78 -27.91
C ASP A 251 -16.39 -15.33 -27.77
N LEU A 252 -15.73 -14.98 -26.66
CA LEU A 252 -15.16 -13.67 -26.42
C LEU A 252 -13.67 -13.60 -26.80
N PHE A 253 -12.91 -14.65 -26.51
CA PHE A 253 -11.47 -14.77 -26.72
C PHE A 253 -11.14 -15.96 -27.64
N PRO A 254 -11.44 -15.89 -28.93
CA PRO A 254 -11.24 -17.02 -29.85
C PRO A 254 -9.76 -17.41 -30.05
N ASP A 255 -8.85 -16.45 -29.88
CA ASP A 255 -7.40 -16.66 -29.85
C ASP A 255 -6.78 -16.02 -28.60
N TYR A 256 -7.07 -16.61 -27.44
CA TYR A 256 -6.58 -16.07 -26.17
C TYR A 256 -5.04 -16.04 -26.09
N LYS A 257 -4.32 -16.97 -26.74
CA LYS A 257 -2.85 -16.98 -26.75
C LYS A 257 -2.30 -15.80 -27.53
N GLY A 258 -2.84 -15.51 -28.71
CA GLY A 258 -2.52 -14.33 -29.47
C GLY A 258 -2.86 -13.05 -28.70
N PHE A 259 -3.99 -13.02 -28.01
CA PHE A 259 -4.41 -11.91 -27.15
C PHE A 259 -3.42 -11.63 -26.01
N LEU A 260 -3.01 -12.65 -25.25
CA LEU A 260 -2.03 -12.52 -24.18
C LEU A 260 -0.68 -12.02 -24.72
N LYS A 261 -0.24 -12.59 -25.86
CA LYS A 261 0.99 -12.14 -26.52
C LYS A 261 0.92 -10.66 -26.94
N GLU A 262 -0.19 -10.21 -27.54
CA GLU A 262 -0.34 -8.80 -27.96
C GLU A 262 -0.31 -7.85 -26.74
N LEU A 263 -0.88 -8.23 -25.59
CA LEU A 263 -0.77 -7.46 -24.36
C LEU A 263 0.70 -7.36 -23.86
N HIS A 264 1.43 -8.46 -23.91
CA HIS A 264 2.86 -8.46 -23.55
C HIS A 264 3.69 -7.62 -24.56
N ASP A 265 3.38 -7.67 -25.84
CA ASP A 265 4.03 -6.82 -26.87
C ASP A 265 3.78 -5.31 -26.63
N MET A 266 2.74 -4.96 -25.84
CA MET A 266 2.49 -3.61 -25.32
C MET A 266 3.18 -3.32 -23.98
N ASN A 267 4.02 -4.20 -23.46
CA ASN A 267 4.63 -4.18 -22.12
C ASN A 267 3.57 -4.17 -20.98
N LEU A 268 2.49 -4.91 -21.13
CA LEU A 268 1.49 -5.11 -20.08
C LEU A 268 1.64 -6.50 -19.47
N ARG A 269 1.62 -6.58 -18.14
CA ARG A 269 1.42 -7.84 -17.43
C ARG A 269 -0.06 -8.16 -17.34
N VAL A 270 -0.40 -9.44 -17.35
CA VAL A 270 -1.79 -9.89 -17.43
C VAL A 270 -2.17 -10.69 -16.19
N THR A 271 -3.30 -10.33 -15.60
CA THR A 271 -3.94 -11.10 -14.54
C THR A 271 -5.39 -11.40 -14.87
N VAL A 272 -5.85 -12.57 -14.50
CA VAL A 272 -7.25 -13.00 -14.67
C VAL A 272 -7.86 -13.34 -13.31
N ASN A 273 -9.18 -13.13 -13.19
CA ASN A 273 -9.94 -13.31 -11.96
C ASN A 273 -10.25 -14.79 -11.71
N LEU A 274 -10.23 -15.23 -10.44
CA LEU A 274 -10.56 -16.57 -9.98
C LEU A 274 -11.57 -16.56 -8.83
N HIS A 275 -12.61 -17.42 -8.95
CA HIS A 275 -13.55 -17.77 -7.87
C HIS A 275 -13.59 -19.29 -7.72
N PRO A 276 -12.66 -19.94 -7.03
CA PRO A 276 -12.47 -21.41 -7.13
C PRO A 276 -13.48 -22.26 -6.37
N ALA A 277 -14.45 -21.68 -5.67
CA ALA A 277 -15.27 -22.35 -4.66
C ALA A 277 -16.10 -23.53 -5.18
N ASP A 278 -16.59 -23.47 -6.41
CA ASP A 278 -17.46 -24.52 -6.98
C ASP A 278 -16.67 -25.69 -7.58
N GLY A 279 -15.34 -25.66 -7.53
CA GLY A 279 -14.48 -26.68 -8.08
C GLY A 279 -14.50 -26.74 -9.60
N VAL A 280 -14.26 -27.90 -10.21
CA VAL A 280 -14.16 -28.06 -11.67
C VAL A 280 -15.34 -28.88 -12.17
N ARG A 281 -16.09 -28.29 -13.11
CA ARG A 281 -17.32 -28.90 -13.66
C ARG A 281 -17.02 -29.64 -14.96
N GLU A 282 -17.94 -30.54 -15.36
CA GLU A 282 -17.79 -31.40 -16.54
C GLU A 282 -17.73 -30.68 -17.90
N TYR A 283 -18.12 -29.41 -17.96
CA TYR A 283 -18.00 -28.58 -19.18
C TYR A 283 -16.63 -27.93 -19.37
N GLU A 284 -15.79 -27.99 -18.32
CA GLU A 284 -14.45 -27.37 -18.35
C GLU A 284 -13.49 -28.19 -19.22
N ASP A 285 -12.64 -27.53 -20.00
CA ASP A 285 -11.69 -28.19 -20.91
C ASP A 285 -10.74 -29.14 -20.18
N MET A 286 -10.41 -28.86 -18.93
CA MET A 286 -9.46 -29.62 -18.11
C MET A 286 -10.16 -30.58 -17.12
N TYR A 287 -11.48 -30.72 -17.20
CA TYR A 287 -12.26 -31.52 -16.25
C TYR A 287 -11.80 -32.98 -16.19
N GLU A 288 -11.63 -33.66 -17.33
CA GLU A 288 -11.25 -35.08 -17.35
C GLU A 288 -9.92 -35.33 -16.63
N ASP A 289 -8.93 -34.48 -16.86
CA ASP A 289 -7.60 -34.61 -16.26
C ASP A 289 -7.65 -34.33 -14.75
N MET A 290 -8.38 -33.28 -14.34
CA MET A 290 -8.64 -33.01 -12.94
C MET A 290 -9.37 -34.16 -12.22
N ALA A 291 -10.42 -34.65 -12.82
CA ALA A 291 -11.19 -35.79 -12.25
C ALA A 291 -10.29 -37.01 -12.05
N LYS A 292 -9.51 -37.40 -13.06
CA LYS A 292 -8.55 -38.51 -12.98
C LYS A 292 -7.50 -38.27 -11.88
N ALA A 293 -6.98 -37.08 -11.78
CA ALA A 293 -5.95 -36.71 -10.79
C ALA A 293 -6.44 -36.90 -9.33
N VAL A 294 -7.69 -36.59 -9.06
CA VAL A 294 -8.30 -36.78 -7.72
C VAL A 294 -8.98 -38.16 -7.54
N GLY A 295 -8.81 -39.07 -8.49
CA GLY A 295 -9.39 -40.43 -8.41
C GLY A 295 -10.90 -40.51 -8.71
N LEU A 296 -11.47 -39.50 -9.37
CA LEU A 296 -12.88 -39.48 -9.80
C LEU A 296 -12.98 -40.01 -11.23
N ASP A 297 -13.98 -40.89 -11.49
CA ASP A 297 -14.28 -41.30 -12.86
C ASP A 297 -14.94 -40.15 -13.63
N PRO A 298 -14.32 -39.61 -14.68
CA PRO A 298 -14.86 -38.48 -15.45
C PRO A 298 -16.24 -38.77 -16.08
N LYS A 299 -16.53 -40.06 -16.39
CA LYS A 299 -17.81 -40.48 -16.98
C LYS A 299 -19.00 -40.22 -16.07
N THR A 300 -18.77 -39.98 -14.78
CA THR A 300 -19.84 -39.70 -13.82
C THR A 300 -20.43 -38.31 -13.97
N GLY A 301 -19.74 -37.38 -14.63
CA GLY A 301 -20.11 -35.98 -14.73
C GLY A 301 -20.15 -35.24 -13.37
N LYS A 302 -19.59 -35.86 -12.31
CA LYS A 302 -19.53 -35.20 -10.98
C LYS A 302 -18.45 -34.17 -10.96
N ALA A 303 -18.76 -33.01 -10.36
CA ALA A 303 -17.76 -31.96 -10.17
C ALA A 303 -16.56 -32.46 -9.34
N VAL A 304 -15.36 -32.01 -9.69
CA VAL A 304 -14.20 -32.08 -8.81
C VAL A 304 -14.37 -30.97 -7.78
N GLU A 305 -14.66 -31.35 -6.53
CA GLU A 305 -14.91 -30.38 -5.46
C GLU A 305 -13.63 -29.63 -5.08
N PHE A 306 -13.77 -28.34 -4.74
CA PHE A 306 -12.69 -27.56 -4.13
C PHE A 306 -12.44 -28.09 -2.71
N ASP A 307 -11.32 -28.78 -2.51
CA ASP A 307 -11.03 -29.48 -1.26
C ASP A 307 -9.65 -29.12 -0.71
N CYS A 308 -9.62 -28.23 0.30
CA CYS A 308 -8.39 -27.82 0.98
C CYS A 308 -7.65 -28.94 1.72
N SER A 309 -8.27 -30.11 1.92
CA SER A 309 -7.66 -31.25 2.64
C SER A 309 -7.04 -32.30 1.71
N ASN A 310 -7.14 -32.10 0.41
CA ASN A 310 -6.73 -33.13 -0.58
C ASN A 310 -5.46 -32.68 -1.32
N ASP A 311 -4.34 -33.36 -1.08
CA ASP A 311 -3.06 -33.11 -1.74
C ASP A 311 -3.13 -33.28 -3.26
N ASP A 312 -3.82 -34.30 -3.73
CA ASP A 312 -3.96 -34.57 -5.16
C ASP A 312 -4.75 -33.45 -5.84
N PHE A 313 -5.74 -32.88 -5.12
CA PHE A 313 -6.43 -31.68 -5.58
C PHE A 313 -5.46 -30.49 -5.73
N TRP A 314 -4.67 -30.14 -4.69
CA TRP A 314 -3.76 -29.00 -4.77
C TRP A 314 -2.71 -29.16 -5.85
N ASN A 315 -2.11 -30.35 -5.96
CA ASN A 315 -1.11 -30.62 -7.00
C ASN A 315 -1.72 -30.47 -8.41
N ALA A 316 -2.90 -31.06 -8.63
CA ALA A 316 -3.61 -30.98 -9.89
C ALA A 316 -4.12 -29.56 -10.18
N TYR A 317 -4.58 -28.83 -9.15
CA TYR A 317 -5.07 -27.47 -9.25
C TYR A 317 -4.02 -26.52 -9.88
N PHE A 318 -2.77 -26.64 -9.46
CA PHE A 318 -1.71 -25.86 -10.07
C PHE A 318 -1.25 -26.43 -11.41
N ASP A 319 -0.95 -27.72 -11.50
CA ASP A 319 -0.37 -28.33 -12.72
C ASP A 319 -1.31 -28.34 -13.90
N ILE A 320 -2.61 -28.54 -13.66
CA ILE A 320 -3.61 -28.73 -14.72
C ILE A 320 -4.37 -27.44 -15.01
N LEU A 321 -4.77 -26.67 -13.97
CA LEU A 321 -5.62 -25.50 -14.17
C LEU A 321 -4.82 -24.20 -14.35
N HIS A 322 -3.62 -24.06 -13.74
CA HIS A 322 -2.90 -22.77 -13.69
C HIS A 322 -1.64 -22.75 -14.55
N LYS A 323 -0.71 -23.69 -14.37
CA LYS A 323 0.56 -23.72 -15.09
C LYS A 323 0.43 -23.67 -16.63
N PRO A 324 -0.56 -24.33 -17.27
CA PRO A 324 -0.74 -24.18 -18.71
C PRO A 324 -1.04 -22.72 -19.12
N TYR A 325 -1.85 -22.01 -18.37
CA TYR A 325 -2.20 -20.62 -18.68
C TYR A 325 -1.08 -19.64 -18.33
N GLU A 326 -0.33 -19.89 -17.25
CA GLU A 326 0.91 -19.13 -16.96
C GLU A 326 1.91 -19.27 -18.11
N LYS A 327 2.08 -20.48 -18.63
CA LYS A 327 2.95 -20.73 -19.79
C LYS A 327 2.43 -20.04 -21.07
N ASP A 328 1.12 -19.88 -21.20
CA ASP A 328 0.49 -19.19 -22.33
C ASP A 328 0.50 -17.65 -22.18
N GLY A 329 0.84 -17.11 -20.96
CA GLY A 329 1.04 -15.68 -20.75
C GLY A 329 0.16 -15.03 -19.67
N VAL A 330 -0.43 -15.81 -18.74
CA VAL A 330 -1.00 -15.23 -17.49
C VAL A 330 0.13 -15.03 -16.50
N ASP A 331 0.41 -13.78 -16.10
CA ASP A 331 1.56 -13.46 -15.26
C ASP A 331 1.32 -13.72 -13.78
N PHE A 332 0.10 -13.51 -13.29
CA PHE A 332 -0.29 -13.77 -11.90
C PHE A 332 -1.81 -13.89 -11.78
N TRP A 333 -2.30 -14.31 -10.59
CA TRP A 333 -3.70 -14.64 -10.39
C TRP A 333 -4.40 -13.65 -9.47
N TRP A 334 -5.65 -13.23 -9.83
CA TRP A 334 -6.53 -12.49 -8.95
C TRP A 334 -7.53 -13.44 -8.28
N ILE A 335 -7.29 -13.74 -7.00
CA ILE A 335 -8.07 -14.67 -6.20
C ILE A 335 -9.17 -13.89 -5.47
N ASP A 336 -10.39 -13.92 -5.99
CA ASP A 336 -11.53 -13.23 -5.40
C ASP A 336 -12.40 -14.22 -4.60
N TRP A 337 -11.94 -14.50 -3.38
CA TRP A 337 -12.65 -15.42 -2.50
C TRP A 337 -13.72 -14.71 -1.68
N GLN A 338 -15.01 -14.91 -2.00
CA GLN A 338 -16.18 -14.36 -1.30
C GLN A 338 -17.08 -15.45 -0.68
N GLN A 339 -16.72 -16.73 -0.77
CA GLN A 339 -17.55 -17.90 -0.51
C GLN A 339 -17.46 -18.44 0.93
N GLY A 340 -17.14 -17.56 1.90
CA GLY A 340 -17.16 -17.90 3.32
C GLY A 340 -15.80 -18.34 3.86
N THR A 341 -15.81 -18.89 5.08
CA THR A 341 -14.60 -19.17 5.88
C THR A 341 -14.50 -20.62 6.34
N LYS A 342 -15.30 -21.54 5.78
CA LYS A 342 -15.33 -22.95 6.19
C LYS A 342 -14.75 -23.85 5.09
N SER A 343 -13.91 -24.79 5.51
CA SER A 343 -13.40 -25.88 4.67
C SER A 343 -13.58 -27.24 5.35
N ARG A 344 -13.12 -28.31 4.71
CA ARG A 344 -13.04 -29.65 5.31
C ARG A 344 -11.96 -29.76 6.39
N VAL A 345 -10.99 -28.88 6.39
CA VAL A 345 -9.99 -28.77 7.47
C VAL A 345 -10.58 -27.89 8.59
N ASP A 346 -10.77 -28.47 9.77
CA ASP A 346 -11.40 -27.75 10.90
C ASP A 346 -10.64 -26.49 11.26
N GLY A 347 -11.34 -25.36 11.22
CA GLY A 347 -10.81 -24.02 11.52
C GLY A 347 -10.04 -23.36 10.37
N LEU A 348 -9.81 -24.02 9.24
CA LEU A 348 -9.14 -23.42 8.09
C LEU A 348 -10.11 -22.57 7.25
N ASP A 349 -9.81 -21.30 7.12
CA ASP A 349 -10.40 -20.43 6.11
C ASP A 349 -9.76 -20.76 4.74
N PRO A 350 -10.56 -21.14 3.72
CA PRO A 350 -10.03 -21.46 2.39
C PRO A 350 -9.14 -20.34 1.79
N LEU A 351 -9.47 -19.08 2.06
CA LEU A 351 -8.65 -17.95 1.62
C LEU A 351 -7.22 -18.01 2.15
N THR A 352 -7.02 -18.50 3.37
CA THR A 352 -5.66 -18.65 3.94
C THR A 352 -4.85 -19.68 3.15
N ALA A 353 -5.46 -20.82 2.79
CA ALA A 353 -4.80 -21.84 1.98
C ALA A 353 -4.56 -21.36 0.54
N LEU A 354 -5.54 -20.69 -0.07
CA LEU A 354 -5.39 -20.11 -1.41
C LEU A 354 -4.24 -19.11 -1.46
N ASN A 355 -4.19 -18.16 -0.52
CA ASN A 355 -3.10 -17.18 -0.46
C ASN A 355 -1.73 -17.88 -0.31
N HIS A 356 -1.65 -18.83 0.59
CA HIS A 356 -0.42 -19.56 0.89
C HIS A 356 0.09 -20.35 -0.32
N TYR A 357 -0.74 -21.23 -0.85
CA TYR A 357 -0.29 -22.14 -1.90
C TYR A 357 -0.12 -21.44 -3.26
N HIS A 358 -1.00 -20.49 -3.63
CA HIS A 358 -0.80 -19.72 -4.87
C HIS A 358 0.49 -18.92 -4.84
N PHE A 359 0.79 -18.29 -3.70
CA PHE A 359 2.02 -17.50 -3.60
C PHE A 359 3.28 -18.38 -3.67
N LEU A 360 3.27 -19.54 -3.03
CA LEU A 360 4.38 -20.50 -3.11
C LEU A 360 4.55 -21.09 -4.51
N ASP A 361 3.43 -21.40 -5.20
CA ASP A 361 3.47 -21.96 -6.55
C ASP A 361 4.05 -20.97 -7.56
N ILE A 362 3.63 -19.69 -7.53
CA ILE A 362 4.11 -18.69 -8.48
C ILE A 362 5.57 -18.29 -8.20
N ALA A 363 6.06 -18.43 -6.97
CA ALA A 363 7.43 -18.14 -6.60
C ALA A 363 8.47 -19.08 -7.28
N GLU A 364 8.02 -20.22 -7.83
CA GLU A 364 8.89 -21.12 -8.59
C GLU A 364 9.38 -20.53 -9.91
N ASN A 365 8.71 -19.50 -10.44
CA ASN A 365 9.03 -18.96 -11.77
C ASN A 365 10.31 -18.10 -11.82
N GLY A 366 10.96 -17.85 -10.66
CA GLY A 366 12.21 -17.09 -10.56
C GLY A 366 12.04 -15.56 -10.70
N GLU A 367 10.88 -15.07 -11.07
CA GLU A 367 10.49 -13.66 -10.97
C GLU A 367 9.94 -13.36 -9.57
N LEU A 368 9.87 -12.08 -9.17
CA LEU A 368 9.24 -11.67 -7.91
C LEU A 368 7.78 -12.12 -7.91
N PRO A 369 7.35 -12.97 -6.94
CA PRO A 369 6.01 -13.54 -6.93
C PRO A 369 4.94 -12.50 -6.59
N LEU A 370 3.77 -12.64 -7.19
CA LEU A 370 2.63 -11.76 -6.96
C LEU A 370 1.32 -12.53 -7.03
N ILE A 371 0.41 -12.23 -6.12
CA ILE A 371 -1.02 -12.55 -6.23
C ILE A 371 -1.84 -11.29 -5.94
N LEU A 372 -3.05 -11.20 -6.45
CA LEU A 372 -4.03 -10.21 -6.02
C LEU A 372 -5.12 -10.95 -5.26
N SER A 373 -5.21 -10.75 -3.93
CA SER A 373 -6.13 -11.52 -3.09
C SER A 373 -6.62 -10.69 -1.91
N ARG A 374 -7.32 -11.31 -0.97
CA ARG A 374 -7.91 -10.64 0.19
C ARG A 374 -7.14 -10.94 1.47
N TYR A 375 -7.25 -10.07 2.47
CA TYR A 375 -6.66 -10.24 3.80
C TYR A 375 -7.34 -11.39 4.55
N SER A 376 -6.57 -12.38 5.02
CA SER A 376 -7.05 -13.55 5.75
C SER A 376 -6.60 -13.62 7.23
N GLY A 377 -5.95 -12.56 7.75
CA GLY A 377 -5.48 -12.52 9.13
C GLY A 377 -3.98 -12.24 9.27
N ALA A 378 -3.47 -12.32 10.50
CA ALA A 378 -2.04 -12.16 10.78
C ALA A 378 -1.22 -13.17 9.95
N GLY A 379 -0.13 -12.70 9.33
CA GLY A 379 0.67 -13.50 8.39
C GLY A 379 0.33 -13.29 6.91
N SER A 380 -0.79 -12.65 6.57
CA SER A 380 -1.18 -12.41 5.17
C SER A 380 -0.21 -11.49 4.41
N HIS A 381 0.60 -10.70 5.10
CA HIS A 381 1.60 -9.83 4.48
C HIS A 381 2.66 -10.60 3.68
N ARG A 382 2.81 -11.90 3.93
CA ARG A 382 3.68 -12.79 3.17
C ARG A 382 3.21 -13.04 1.73
N TYR A 383 1.98 -12.65 1.41
CA TYR A 383 1.30 -12.97 0.14
C TYR A 383 0.73 -11.70 -0.49
N PRO A 384 1.58 -10.72 -0.89
CA PRO A 384 1.08 -9.52 -1.57
C PRO A 384 0.48 -9.87 -2.94
N LEU A 385 -0.53 -9.12 -3.39
CA LEU A 385 -1.16 -7.93 -2.83
C LEU A 385 -2.53 -8.24 -2.23
N GLY A 386 -3.01 -7.30 -1.38
CA GLY A 386 -4.40 -7.28 -0.99
C GLY A 386 -5.27 -6.42 -1.91
N PHE A 387 -6.52 -6.83 -2.21
CA PHE A 387 -7.51 -5.91 -2.73
C PHE A 387 -8.69 -5.77 -1.77
N SER A 388 -9.23 -4.55 -1.67
CA SER A 388 -10.20 -4.23 -0.63
C SER A 388 -11.64 -4.63 -0.96
N GLY A 389 -11.90 -5.02 -2.21
CA GLY A 389 -13.23 -5.46 -2.67
C GLY A 389 -14.11 -4.31 -3.16
N ASP A 390 -15.38 -4.64 -3.39
CA ASP A 390 -16.36 -3.88 -4.15
C ASP A 390 -16.98 -2.74 -3.33
N THR A 391 -16.34 -1.57 -3.32
CA THR A 391 -16.85 -0.40 -2.59
C THR A 391 -17.89 0.39 -3.37
N GLY A 392 -18.80 1.08 -2.65
CA GLY A 392 -19.76 1.99 -3.25
C GLY A 392 -19.12 3.30 -3.75
N ILE A 393 -19.63 3.84 -4.86
CA ILE A 393 -19.17 5.11 -5.43
C ILE A 393 -19.79 6.28 -4.63
N THR A 394 -19.16 6.66 -3.53
CA THR A 394 -19.61 7.74 -2.66
C THR A 394 -18.45 8.54 -2.05
N TRP A 395 -18.68 9.80 -1.75
CA TRP A 395 -17.75 10.64 -0.99
C TRP A 395 -17.39 10.07 0.39
N LYS A 396 -18.34 9.38 1.03
CA LYS A 396 -18.09 8.75 2.34
C LYS A 396 -17.13 7.55 2.23
N ALA A 397 -17.25 6.78 1.14
CA ALA A 397 -16.31 5.68 0.87
C ALA A 397 -14.91 6.23 0.59
N LEU A 398 -14.77 7.25 -0.27
CA LEU A 398 -13.49 7.92 -0.49
C LEU A 398 -12.92 8.48 0.83
N ASN A 399 -13.74 9.11 1.67
CA ASN A 399 -13.28 9.68 2.93
C ASN A 399 -12.74 8.64 3.92
N PHE A 400 -13.15 7.38 3.81
CA PHE A 400 -12.67 6.30 4.67
C PHE A 400 -11.37 5.65 4.16
N GLN A 401 -11.11 5.67 2.86
CA GLN A 401 -10.00 4.92 2.27
C GLN A 401 -8.60 5.37 2.72
N PRO A 402 -8.26 6.66 2.85
CA PRO A 402 -6.94 7.04 3.35
C PRO A 402 -6.66 6.52 4.76
N TYR A 403 -7.63 6.63 5.66
CA TYR A 403 -7.55 6.06 7.00
C TYR A 403 -7.37 4.54 6.97
N PHE A 404 -8.20 3.83 6.21
CA PHE A 404 -8.12 2.38 6.05
C PHE A 404 -6.74 1.94 5.54
N THR A 405 -6.20 2.65 4.56
CA THR A 405 -4.89 2.34 3.96
C THR A 405 -3.75 2.57 4.95
N ALA A 406 -3.75 3.70 5.63
CA ALA A 406 -2.69 4.03 6.57
C ALA A 406 -2.71 3.09 7.79
N THR A 407 -3.89 2.81 8.38
CA THR A 407 -3.98 1.90 9.54
C THR A 407 -3.69 0.45 9.20
N ALA A 408 -3.74 0.04 7.95
CA ALA A 408 -3.36 -1.31 7.54
C ALA A 408 -1.89 -1.64 7.88
N SER A 409 -1.01 -0.62 7.93
CA SER A 409 0.36 -0.76 8.42
C SER A 409 0.42 -1.28 9.86
N ASN A 410 -0.54 -0.91 10.73
CA ASN A 410 -0.65 -1.42 12.09
C ASN A 410 -0.92 -2.93 12.17
N ALA A 411 -1.49 -3.51 11.10
CA ALA A 411 -1.72 -4.95 10.96
C ALA A 411 -0.60 -5.65 10.17
N ALA A 412 0.52 -4.94 9.92
CA ALA A 412 1.62 -5.41 9.09
C ALA A 412 1.20 -5.77 7.65
N TYR A 413 0.13 -5.17 7.12
CA TYR A 413 -0.46 -5.49 5.82
C TYR A 413 -0.62 -4.23 4.96
N SER A 414 0.45 -3.77 4.32
CA SER A 414 0.57 -2.43 3.74
C SER A 414 0.24 -2.34 2.24
N TRP A 415 0.33 -3.43 1.49
CA TRP A 415 0.16 -3.43 0.03
C TRP A 415 -1.30 -3.64 -0.39
N TRP A 416 -2.13 -2.62 -0.16
CA TRP A 416 -3.54 -2.62 -0.55
C TRP A 416 -3.77 -2.05 -1.95
N SER A 417 -4.58 -2.77 -2.75
CA SER A 417 -5.22 -2.31 -3.98
C SER A 417 -6.68 -1.99 -3.71
N HIS A 418 -7.08 -0.75 -3.96
CA HIS A 418 -8.47 -0.32 -3.89
C HIS A 418 -9.09 -0.20 -5.28
N ASP A 419 -10.42 -0.23 -5.35
CA ASP A 419 -11.15 0.12 -6.55
C ASP A 419 -11.14 1.64 -6.70
N ILE A 420 -10.15 2.18 -7.40
CA ILE A 420 -9.98 3.63 -7.56
C ILE A 420 -11.12 4.18 -8.42
N GLY A 421 -11.89 5.09 -7.81
CA GLY A 421 -13.13 5.63 -8.35
C GLY A 421 -14.39 4.93 -7.84
N GLY A 422 -14.25 3.88 -7.01
CA GLY A 422 -15.33 3.04 -6.47
C GLY A 422 -15.88 2.05 -7.50
N HIS A 423 -16.38 0.90 -7.03
CA HIS A 423 -16.78 -0.22 -7.88
C HIS A 423 -18.21 -0.07 -8.39
N MET A 424 -19.19 0.06 -7.50
CA MET A 424 -20.61 -0.07 -7.85
C MET A 424 -21.49 0.97 -7.18
N PHE A 425 -22.71 1.07 -7.68
CA PHE A 425 -23.76 1.99 -7.22
C PHE A 425 -23.30 3.45 -7.19
N GLY A 426 -24.16 4.36 -6.78
CA GLY A 426 -23.87 5.78 -6.76
C GLY A 426 -24.12 6.47 -8.10
N ILE A 427 -23.56 7.65 -8.26
CA ILE A 427 -23.71 8.48 -9.45
C ILE A 427 -22.34 8.73 -10.09
N ARG A 428 -22.34 8.95 -11.39
CA ARG A 428 -21.17 9.48 -12.07
C ARG A 428 -20.98 10.93 -11.63
N ASP A 429 -19.87 11.19 -10.95
CA ASP A 429 -19.47 12.48 -10.43
C ASP A 429 -18.02 12.75 -10.84
N ASP A 430 -17.82 13.73 -11.70
CA ASP A 430 -16.52 14.09 -12.25
C ASP A 430 -15.53 14.51 -11.17
N GLU A 431 -16.03 15.23 -10.14
CA GLU A 431 -15.18 15.67 -9.02
C GLU A 431 -14.80 14.50 -8.13
N LEU A 432 -15.75 13.64 -7.75
CA LEU A 432 -15.46 12.45 -6.95
C LEU A 432 -14.44 11.55 -7.65
N TYR A 433 -14.58 11.36 -8.96
CA TYR A 433 -13.65 10.57 -9.77
C TYR A 433 -12.23 11.11 -9.68
N ILE A 434 -12.02 12.41 -9.96
CA ILE A 434 -10.67 12.98 -9.97
C ILE A 434 -10.07 13.00 -8.56
N ARG A 435 -10.84 13.27 -7.49
CA ARG A 435 -10.35 13.24 -6.11
C ARG A 435 -9.95 11.82 -5.68
N TRP A 436 -10.71 10.82 -6.12
CA TRP A 436 -10.37 9.41 -5.86
C TRP A 436 -9.11 9.00 -6.60
N LEU A 437 -8.97 9.43 -7.86
CA LEU A 437 -7.79 9.17 -8.66
C LEU A 437 -6.53 9.84 -8.06
N GLN A 438 -6.63 11.09 -7.62
CA GLN A 438 -5.56 11.81 -6.92
C GLN A 438 -5.09 11.04 -5.68
N TYR A 439 -6.01 10.58 -4.84
CA TYR A 439 -5.69 9.70 -3.73
C TYR A 439 -5.05 8.39 -4.21
N GLY A 440 -5.58 7.77 -5.26
CA GLY A 440 -5.07 6.52 -5.83
C GLY A 440 -3.61 6.58 -6.25
N VAL A 441 -3.16 7.72 -6.80
CA VAL A 441 -1.75 7.94 -7.20
C VAL A 441 -0.82 7.83 -5.99
N PHE A 442 -1.26 8.26 -4.82
CA PHE A 442 -0.53 8.17 -3.55
C PHE A 442 -1.06 7.07 -2.62
N SER A 443 -1.65 6.02 -3.19
CA SER A 443 -1.99 4.77 -2.51
C SER A 443 -0.98 3.67 -2.89
N PRO A 444 -0.94 2.53 -2.19
CA PRO A 444 0.07 1.51 -2.49
C PRO A 444 -0.05 0.99 -3.93
N ILE A 445 -1.25 0.64 -4.39
CA ILE A 445 -1.49 0.15 -5.76
C ILE A 445 -2.54 1.03 -6.46
N MET A 446 -2.22 1.45 -7.68
CA MET A 446 -3.10 2.29 -8.51
C MET A 446 -3.87 1.44 -9.52
N ARG A 447 -5.00 0.87 -9.10
CA ARG A 447 -5.88 0.05 -9.94
C ARG A 447 -7.20 0.77 -10.19
N LEU A 448 -7.43 1.20 -11.43
CA LEU A 448 -8.75 1.64 -11.89
C LEU A 448 -9.66 0.42 -12.02
N HIS A 449 -10.76 0.39 -11.28
CA HIS A 449 -11.71 -0.73 -11.35
C HIS A 449 -13.17 -0.25 -11.24
N SER A 450 -14.08 -0.98 -11.86
CA SER A 450 -15.51 -0.71 -11.81
C SER A 450 -16.35 -1.93 -12.17
N SER A 451 -17.64 -1.90 -11.82
CA SER A 451 -18.62 -2.91 -12.21
C SER A 451 -18.94 -2.89 -13.71
N ASN A 452 -19.77 -3.85 -14.13
CA ASN A 452 -20.24 -4.02 -15.51
C ASN A 452 -21.23 -2.93 -15.98
N LEU A 453 -21.68 -2.03 -15.13
CA LEU A 453 -22.59 -0.97 -15.52
C LEU A 453 -21.93 -0.06 -16.56
N MET A 454 -22.53 0.06 -17.73
CA MET A 454 -21.97 0.74 -18.91
C MET A 454 -21.56 2.21 -18.62
N LEU A 455 -22.31 2.90 -17.76
CA LEU A 455 -22.11 4.32 -17.44
C LEU A 455 -21.12 4.57 -16.31
N LEU A 456 -20.56 3.53 -15.65
CA LEU A 456 -19.64 3.64 -14.52
C LEU A 456 -18.17 3.37 -14.88
N GLY A 457 -17.83 3.35 -16.16
CA GLY A 457 -16.43 3.16 -16.60
C GLY A 457 -15.50 4.24 -16.08
N LYS A 458 -14.23 3.87 -15.82
CA LYS A 458 -13.19 4.74 -15.26
C LYS A 458 -12.21 5.28 -16.31
N GLU A 459 -12.51 5.08 -17.58
CA GLU A 459 -11.70 5.60 -18.68
C GLU A 459 -11.70 7.15 -18.63
N PRO A 460 -10.52 7.81 -18.54
CA PRO A 460 -10.45 9.27 -18.36
C PRO A 460 -11.21 10.08 -19.41
N TRP A 461 -11.23 9.62 -20.68
CA TRP A 461 -11.92 10.30 -21.79
C TRP A 461 -13.46 10.24 -21.73
N LYS A 462 -14.01 9.49 -20.78
CA LYS A 462 -15.46 9.48 -20.51
C LYS A 462 -15.91 10.63 -19.60
N TYR A 463 -14.98 11.36 -19.00
CA TYR A 463 -15.24 12.48 -18.08
C TYR A 463 -15.10 13.83 -18.79
N SER A 464 -15.42 14.94 -18.12
CA SER A 464 -15.29 16.29 -18.70
C SER A 464 -13.85 16.57 -19.15
N GLY A 465 -13.68 17.47 -20.10
CA GLY A 465 -12.35 17.75 -20.66
C GLY A 465 -11.33 18.24 -19.64
N GLU A 466 -11.76 18.97 -18.59
CA GLU A 466 -10.90 19.40 -17.49
C GLU A 466 -10.43 18.21 -16.64
N VAL A 467 -11.38 17.37 -16.23
CA VAL A 467 -11.10 16.16 -15.44
C VAL A 467 -10.28 15.16 -16.24
N CYS A 468 -10.57 14.98 -17.54
CA CYS A 468 -9.77 14.11 -18.41
C CYS A 468 -8.30 14.56 -18.46
N ARG A 469 -8.04 15.87 -18.68
CA ARG A 469 -6.66 16.39 -18.69
C ARG A 469 -5.96 16.17 -17.35
N ALA A 470 -6.63 16.52 -16.25
CA ALA A 470 -6.07 16.29 -14.92
C ALA A 470 -5.78 14.81 -14.66
N ALA A 471 -6.71 13.92 -15.00
CA ALA A 471 -6.55 12.48 -14.80
C ALA A 471 -5.32 11.93 -15.56
N LYS A 472 -5.09 12.37 -16.80
CA LYS A 472 -3.90 11.97 -17.59
C LYS A 472 -2.60 12.34 -16.87
N GLU A 473 -2.48 13.57 -16.39
CA GLU A 473 -1.27 14.05 -15.71
C GLU A 473 -1.04 13.29 -14.38
N TRP A 474 -2.11 12.99 -13.64
CA TRP A 474 -2.01 12.21 -12.41
C TRP A 474 -1.59 10.76 -12.67
N LEU A 475 -2.12 10.10 -13.71
CA LEU A 475 -1.74 8.73 -14.09
C LEU A 475 -0.29 8.66 -14.57
N LYS A 476 0.19 9.65 -15.33
CA LYS A 476 1.61 9.78 -15.68
C LYS A 476 2.49 9.97 -14.46
N LEU A 477 2.07 10.84 -13.52
CA LEU A 477 2.81 11.04 -12.28
C LEU A 477 2.97 9.73 -11.50
N ARG A 478 1.92 8.89 -11.42
CA ARG A 478 2.04 7.57 -10.79
C ARG A 478 3.13 6.72 -11.40
N HIS A 479 3.18 6.69 -12.73
CA HIS A 479 4.19 5.91 -13.43
C HIS A 479 5.59 6.47 -13.16
N ARG A 480 5.75 7.78 -13.21
CA ARG A 480 7.03 8.44 -12.94
C ARG A 480 7.52 8.25 -11.49
N LEU A 481 6.62 8.05 -10.54
CA LEU A 481 6.95 7.78 -9.12
C LEU A 481 7.47 6.35 -8.87
N ILE A 482 7.46 5.44 -9.84
CA ILE A 482 7.88 4.04 -9.64
C ILE A 482 9.27 3.92 -8.99
N PRO A 483 10.34 4.66 -9.39
CA PRO A 483 11.64 4.56 -8.73
C PRO A 483 11.59 4.90 -7.24
N TYR A 484 10.83 5.94 -6.88
CA TYR A 484 10.61 6.31 -5.49
C TYR A 484 9.83 5.24 -4.72
N ILE A 485 8.71 4.75 -5.28
CA ILE A 485 7.84 3.77 -4.63
C ILE A 485 8.56 2.42 -4.49
N TYR A 486 9.34 2.01 -5.50
CA TYR A 486 10.09 0.75 -5.47
C TYR A 486 11.22 0.78 -4.42
N THR A 487 11.88 1.92 -4.26
CA THR A 487 12.82 2.12 -3.13
C THR A 487 12.10 1.98 -1.77
N MET A 488 10.86 2.47 -1.66
CA MET A 488 10.07 2.30 -0.43
C MET A 488 9.63 0.85 -0.23
N ASP A 489 9.44 0.08 -1.30
CA ASP A 489 9.17 -1.35 -1.24
C ASP A 489 10.36 -2.13 -0.67
N HIS A 490 11.58 -1.85 -1.14
CA HIS A 490 12.80 -2.39 -0.52
C HIS A 490 12.88 -2.06 0.98
N ARG A 491 12.50 -0.84 1.38
CA ARG A 491 12.44 -0.48 2.80
C ARG A 491 11.33 -1.20 3.56
N THR A 492 10.20 -1.48 2.92
CA THR A 492 9.15 -2.30 3.53
C THR A 492 9.66 -3.71 3.80
N HIS A 493 10.38 -4.30 2.87
CA HIS A 493 10.99 -5.61 3.01
C HIS A 493 12.07 -5.65 4.10
N SER A 494 13.04 -4.74 4.06
CA SER A 494 14.22 -4.78 4.93
C SER A 494 14.03 -4.13 6.30
N GLU A 495 13.24 -3.05 6.39
CA GLU A 495 13.07 -2.24 7.59
C GLU A 495 11.67 -2.37 8.24
N GLY A 496 10.72 -3.03 7.57
CA GLY A 496 9.33 -3.10 8.04
C GLY A 496 8.57 -1.77 7.98
N THR A 497 9.03 -0.80 7.16
CA THR A 497 8.41 0.51 7.01
C THR A 497 7.39 0.48 5.88
N ALA A 498 6.12 0.74 6.16
CA ALA A 498 5.09 0.76 5.13
C ALA A 498 5.20 2.00 4.21
N LEU A 499 4.78 1.86 2.93
CA LEU A 499 4.70 2.99 2.01
C LEU A 499 3.73 4.08 2.52
N CYS A 500 2.59 3.68 3.09
CA CYS A 500 1.60 4.59 3.67
C CYS A 500 1.55 4.38 5.18
N GLU A 501 2.08 5.32 5.96
CA GLU A 501 2.09 5.24 7.42
C GLU A 501 1.27 6.37 8.04
N PRO A 502 0.45 6.08 9.07
CA PRO A 502 -0.19 7.13 9.85
C PRO A 502 0.83 8.10 10.45
N MET A 503 0.45 9.36 10.62
CA MET A 503 1.35 10.41 11.13
C MET A 503 2.02 10.06 12.46
N TYR A 504 1.36 9.29 13.33
CA TYR A 504 1.91 8.92 14.65
C TYR A 504 3.09 7.94 14.59
N TYR A 505 3.41 7.32 13.43
CA TYR A 505 4.65 6.56 13.28
C TYR A 505 5.90 7.45 13.32
N SER A 506 5.80 8.64 12.71
CA SER A 506 6.90 9.61 12.70
C SER A 506 6.84 10.60 13.87
N TYR A 507 5.64 10.81 14.44
CA TYR A 507 5.39 11.79 15.50
C TYR A 507 4.57 11.17 16.64
N PRO A 508 5.10 10.16 17.32
CA PRO A 508 4.34 9.36 18.29
C PRO A 508 3.97 10.13 19.58
N GLU A 509 4.67 11.22 19.92
CA GLU A 509 4.40 12.06 21.08
C GLU A 509 3.43 13.22 20.76
N GLU A 510 3.20 13.50 19.48
CA GLU A 510 2.35 14.60 19.05
C GLU A 510 0.87 14.19 19.03
N LYS A 511 0.06 14.86 19.88
CA LYS A 511 -1.38 14.58 19.95
C LYS A 511 -2.07 14.74 18.58
N GLN A 512 -1.68 15.75 17.83
CA GLN A 512 -2.26 16.08 16.52
C GLN A 512 -2.06 14.98 15.50
N ALA A 513 -0.97 14.20 15.60
CA ALA A 513 -0.70 13.06 14.73
C ALA A 513 -1.79 11.98 14.79
N TYR A 514 -2.53 11.90 15.90
CA TYR A 514 -3.66 10.98 16.09
C TYR A 514 -5.02 11.60 15.72
N GLU A 515 -5.06 12.90 15.42
CA GLU A 515 -6.30 13.65 15.13
C GLU A 515 -6.50 13.96 13.63
N VAL A 516 -5.59 13.49 12.77
CA VAL A 516 -5.62 13.68 11.31
C VAL A 516 -5.62 12.32 10.58
N PRO A 517 -6.68 11.49 10.71
CA PRO A 517 -6.67 10.11 10.26
C PRO A 517 -6.48 9.93 8.74
N ASN A 518 -6.84 10.93 7.94
CA ASN A 518 -6.71 10.89 6.48
C ASN A 518 -5.37 11.45 5.96
N GLN A 519 -4.54 11.98 6.86
CA GLN A 519 -3.19 12.45 6.54
C GLN A 519 -2.20 11.34 6.86
N TYR A 520 -1.25 11.09 5.97
CA TYR A 520 -0.27 10.02 6.14
C TYR A 520 1.07 10.38 5.48
N MET A 521 2.13 9.73 5.94
CA MET A 521 3.42 9.74 5.25
C MET A 521 3.35 8.77 4.07
N PHE A 522 3.78 9.21 2.91
CA PHE A 522 3.97 8.40 1.71
C PHE A 522 5.47 8.21 1.49
N GLY A 523 5.97 7.08 1.94
CA GLY A 523 7.41 6.84 2.06
C GLY A 523 8.08 7.79 3.06
N SER A 524 9.36 8.11 2.80
CA SER A 524 10.20 8.89 3.72
C SER A 524 10.18 10.40 3.47
N GLN A 525 9.70 10.86 2.30
CA GLN A 525 9.89 12.23 1.83
C GLN A 525 8.61 13.06 1.75
N LEU A 526 7.45 12.42 1.61
CA LEU A 526 6.19 13.06 1.29
C LEU A 526 5.13 12.87 2.37
N MET A 527 4.37 13.92 2.65
CA MET A 527 3.17 13.89 3.48
C MET A 527 1.95 14.20 2.60
N VAL A 528 0.99 13.29 2.59
CA VAL A 528 -0.19 13.36 1.72
C VAL A 528 -1.42 13.72 2.53
N CYS A 529 -2.17 14.72 2.07
CA CYS A 529 -3.40 15.20 2.69
C CYS A 529 -4.56 15.14 1.69
N PRO A 530 -5.20 13.99 1.47
CA PRO A 530 -6.23 13.83 0.45
C PRO A 530 -7.45 14.71 0.68
N ILE A 531 -7.99 15.26 -0.41
CA ILE A 531 -9.29 15.93 -0.38
C ILE A 531 -10.37 14.88 -0.61
N THR A 532 -11.18 14.63 0.41
CA THR A 532 -12.16 13.56 0.47
C THR A 532 -13.61 14.07 0.65
N SER A 533 -13.82 15.33 0.34
CA SER A 533 -15.14 16.00 0.39
C SER A 533 -15.37 16.86 -0.86
N PRO A 534 -16.61 17.10 -1.25
CA PRO A 534 -16.91 17.93 -2.40
C PRO A 534 -16.40 19.36 -2.28
N ASN A 535 -16.09 19.96 -3.42
CA ASN A 535 -15.73 21.37 -3.51
C ASN A 535 -16.77 22.27 -2.89
N SER A 536 -16.32 23.30 -2.19
CA SER A 536 -17.20 24.34 -1.70
C SER A 536 -17.86 25.09 -2.88
N LYS A 537 -19.18 25.10 -2.94
CA LYS A 537 -19.94 25.89 -3.92
C LYS A 537 -19.63 27.40 -3.86
N LYS A 538 -19.04 27.87 -2.76
CA LYS A 538 -18.66 29.28 -2.58
C LYS A 538 -17.26 29.60 -3.07
N MET A 539 -16.37 28.60 -3.15
CA MET A 539 -14.96 28.79 -3.56
C MET A 539 -14.60 28.01 -4.83
N LEU A 540 -15.39 27.02 -5.21
CA LEU A 540 -15.06 26.04 -6.25
C LEU A 540 -13.71 25.35 -6.01
N MET A 541 -13.41 25.12 -4.74
CA MET A 541 -12.20 24.42 -4.27
C MET A 541 -12.58 23.40 -3.23
N GLY A 542 -11.91 22.26 -3.27
CA GLY A 542 -11.94 21.28 -2.20
C GLY A 542 -10.99 21.66 -1.08
N SER A 543 -11.23 21.15 0.11
CA SER A 543 -10.35 21.38 1.25
C SER A 543 -10.13 20.14 2.09
N THR A 544 -9.01 20.12 2.80
CA THR A 544 -8.67 19.11 3.78
C THR A 544 -8.03 19.74 5.01
N LYS A 545 -8.35 19.20 6.19
CA LYS A 545 -7.67 19.58 7.44
C LYS A 545 -6.31 18.88 7.47
N ALA A 546 -5.24 19.64 7.61
CA ALA A 546 -3.88 19.14 7.74
C ALA A 546 -3.23 19.66 9.02
N TRP A 547 -2.47 18.80 9.68
CA TRP A 547 -1.51 19.18 10.70
C TRP A 547 -0.13 19.25 10.05
N ILE A 548 0.51 20.40 10.14
CA ILE A 548 1.87 20.60 9.65
C ILE A 548 2.83 20.36 10.81
N PRO A 549 3.65 19.31 10.78
CA PRO A 549 4.66 19.04 11.82
C PRO A 549 5.73 20.14 11.86
N GLU A 550 6.58 20.13 12.89
CA GLU A 550 7.73 21.03 12.99
C GLU A 550 8.62 20.97 11.74
N GLY A 551 9.22 22.10 11.38
CA GLY A 551 10.04 22.29 10.18
C GLY A 551 9.26 22.90 9.02
N ARG A 552 9.92 23.01 7.88
CA ARG A 552 9.39 23.57 6.64
C ARG A 552 8.85 22.46 5.73
N TRP A 553 7.63 22.66 5.23
CA TRP A 553 6.95 21.73 4.32
C TRP A 553 6.48 22.46 3.07
N THR A 554 6.91 22.05 1.91
CA THR A 554 6.59 22.66 0.62
C THR A 554 5.65 21.79 -0.20
N ASP A 555 4.52 22.34 -0.66
CA ASP A 555 3.59 21.63 -1.55
C ASP A 555 4.24 21.42 -2.92
N ILE A 556 4.34 20.17 -3.35
CA ILE A 556 5.07 19.81 -4.58
C ILE A 556 4.42 20.34 -5.87
N PHE A 557 3.13 20.71 -5.83
CA PHE A 557 2.38 21.23 -6.97
C PHE A 557 2.31 22.75 -7.00
N THR A 558 2.04 23.38 -5.85
CA THR A 558 1.80 24.83 -5.77
C THR A 558 3.01 25.60 -5.30
N LEU A 559 4.03 24.92 -4.79
CA LEU A 559 5.25 25.48 -4.18
C LEU A 559 4.99 26.37 -2.95
N LYS A 560 3.77 26.35 -2.41
CA LYS A 560 3.49 26.99 -1.13
C LYS A 560 4.23 26.26 -0.02
N ALA A 561 4.96 27.02 0.78
CA ALA A 561 5.65 26.47 1.94
C ALA A 561 4.92 26.84 3.24
N TYR A 562 4.93 25.93 4.17
CA TYR A 562 4.28 26.05 5.47
C TYR A 562 5.31 25.80 6.57
N GLU A 563 5.44 26.75 7.48
CA GLU A 563 6.22 26.56 8.70
C GLU A 563 5.38 25.86 9.76
N GLY A 564 6.01 24.92 10.47
CA GLY A 564 5.36 23.89 11.27
C GLY A 564 4.64 24.26 12.54
N SER A 565 4.23 23.21 13.25
CA SER A 565 3.47 23.17 14.51
C SER A 565 2.10 23.81 14.47
N LYS A 566 1.39 23.72 13.33
CA LYS A 566 0.05 24.31 13.18
C LYS A 566 -0.94 23.37 12.46
N VAL A 567 -2.21 23.61 12.69
CA VAL A 567 -3.30 22.94 11.98
C VAL A 567 -3.94 23.94 11.02
N LEU A 568 -3.97 23.62 9.73
CA LEU A 568 -4.55 24.42 8.68
C LEU A 568 -5.63 23.65 7.92
N GLU A 569 -6.50 24.40 7.25
CA GLU A 569 -7.37 23.86 6.22
C GLU A 569 -6.80 24.24 4.86
N LEU A 570 -6.26 23.26 4.13
CA LEU A 570 -5.59 23.45 2.84
C LEU A 570 -6.62 23.38 1.70
N TYR A 571 -6.55 24.31 0.76
CA TYR A 571 -7.51 24.45 -0.35
C TYR A 571 -6.85 24.20 -1.69
N ARG A 572 -7.42 23.32 -2.51
CA ARG A 572 -6.96 23.05 -3.89
C ARG A 572 -8.14 22.96 -4.85
N ASP A 573 -7.92 23.39 -6.08
CA ASP A 573 -8.86 23.13 -7.16
C ASP A 573 -8.82 21.65 -7.59
N THR A 574 -9.59 21.29 -8.62
CA THR A 574 -9.68 19.91 -9.13
C THR A 574 -8.39 19.41 -9.79
N ALA A 575 -7.49 20.31 -10.18
CA ALA A 575 -6.23 19.93 -10.81
C ALA A 575 -5.21 19.39 -9.81
N THR A 576 -5.25 19.81 -8.54
CA THR A 576 -4.24 19.47 -7.54
C THR A 576 -4.83 18.97 -6.22
N MET A 577 -3.98 18.34 -5.42
CA MET A 577 -4.22 17.85 -4.06
C MET A 577 -3.00 18.22 -3.21
N PRO A 578 -3.15 18.55 -1.90
CA PRO A 578 -2.01 18.83 -1.06
C PRO A 578 -1.12 17.59 -0.87
N VAL A 579 0.11 17.70 -1.35
CA VAL A 579 1.20 16.75 -1.10
C VAL A 579 2.42 17.56 -0.73
N LEU A 580 2.91 17.39 0.49
CA LEU A 580 3.93 18.24 1.06
C LEU A 580 5.25 17.48 1.18
N ALA A 581 6.31 18.05 0.64
CA ALA A 581 7.68 17.59 0.81
C ALA A 581 8.31 18.32 2.01
N LYS A 582 9.02 17.59 2.88
CA LYS A 582 9.81 18.21 3.95
C LYS A 582 11.01 18.94 3.38
N GLU A 583 11.58 19.87 4.12
CA GLU A 583 12.86 20.48 3.74
C GLU A 583 13.95 19.44 3.55
N GLY A 584 14.81 19.62 2.54
CA GLY A 584 15.83 18.64 2.16
C GLY A 584 15.28 17.38 1.48
N ALA A 585 13.99 17.29 1.17
CA ALA A 585 13.40 16.13 0.49
C ALA A 585 13.95 15.97 -0.93
N ILE A 586 14.15 14.71 -1.34
CA ILE A 586 14.62 14.31 -2.67
C ILE A 586 13.70 13.19 -3.17
N ILE A 587 13.06 13.41 -4.32
CA ILE A 587 12.12 12.48 -4.93
C ILE A 587 12.59 12.13 -6.33
N PRO A 588 13.19 10.96 -6.56
CA PRO A 588 13.55 10.50 -7.90
C PRO A 588 12.29 10.06 -8.67
N LEU A 589 12.18 10.56 -9.89
CA LEU A 589 11.11 10.23 -10.83
C LEU A 589 11.73 9.64 -12.11
N SER A 590 11.10 8.63 -12.70
CA SER A 590 11.40 8.23 -14.07
C SER A 590 11.04 9.36 -15.02
N ALA A 591 11.91 9.65 -15.98
CA ALA A 591 11.57 10.55 -17.10
C ALA A 591 10.73 9.84 -18.17
N ASP A 592 10.70 8.50 -18.16
CA ASP A 592 9.85 7.70 -19.04
C ASP A 592 8.41 7.67 -18.53
N GLU A 593 7.48 8.04 -19.40
CA GLU A 593 6.03 8.02 -19.14
C GLU A 593 5.31 6.85 -19.86
N GLY A 594 6.06 5.95 -20.48
CA GLY A 594 5.50 4.80 -21.21
C GLY A 594 5.16 3.60 -20.33
N ASN A 595 4.84 2.46 -20.94
CA ASN A 595 4.49 1.22 -20.21
C ASN A 595 5.73 0.42 -19.75
N ILE A 596 6.90 1.06 -19.69
CA ILE A 596 8.16 0.39 -19.36
C ILE A 596 8.44 0.46 -17.86
N CYS A 597 8.56 -0.70 -17.21
CA CYS A 597 8.85 -0.82 -15.78
C CYS A 597 10.22 -1.47 -15.56
N LYS A 598 11.29 -0.76 -15.94
CA LYS A 598 12.69 -1.13 -15.71
C LYS A 598 13.43 -0.01 -14.98
N ASN A 599 14.67 -0.23 -14.60
CA ASN A 599 15.54 0.82 -14.07
C ASN A 599 15.72 1.92 -15.14
N PRO A 600 15.39 3.18 -14.85
CA PRO A 600 15.32 4.23 -15.87
C PRO A 600 16.71 4.65 -16.36
N GLU A 601 16.81 4.93 -17.66
CA GLU A 601 18.01 5.56 -18.26
C GLU A 601 18.07 7.06 -17.97
N SER A 602 16.91 7.66 -17.66
CA SER A 602 16.81 9.09 -17.35
C SER A 602 15.97 9.31 -16.10
N LEU A 603 16.53 10.05 -15.15
CA LEU A 603 15.85 10.44 -13.91
C LEU A 603 15.60 11.95 -13.88
N GLU A 604 14.37 12.35 -13.53
CA GLU A 604 14.08 13.68 -13.05
C GLU A 604 14.01 13.64 -11.53
N ILE A 605 14.84 14.45 -10.87
CA ILE A 605 14.92 14.49 -9.41
C ILE A 605 14.30 15.78 -8.93
N LEU A 606 13.20 15.68 -8.19
CA LEU A 606 12.63 16.82 -7.49
C LEU A 606 13.31 16.93 -6.12
N ALA A 607 13.95 18.07 -5.86
CA ALA A 607 14.57 18.35 -4.57
C ALA A 607 14.02 19.67 -3.99
N PHE A 608 14.10 19.81 -2.67
CA PHE A 608 13.61 20.96 -1.92
C PHE A 608 14.73 21.51 -1.03
N SER A 609 14.74 22.82 -0.85
CA SER A 609 15.78 23.50 -0.06
C SER A 609 15.87 22.96 1.37
N GLY A 610 17.10 22.90 1.89
CA GLY A 610 17.44 22.33 3.20
C GLY A 610 18.56 21.32 3.10
N ASN A 611 18.78 20.57 4.17
CA ASN A 611 19.79 19.53 4.23
C ASN A 611 19.10 18.17 4.28
N GLY A 612 19.42 17.29 3.34
CA GLY A 612 18.81 15.98 3.27
C GLY A 612 19.49 15.01 2.34
N SER A 613 19.04 13.77 2.39
CA SER A 613 19.54 12.71 1.53
C SER A 613 18.44 11.70 1.18
N PHE A 614 18.65 10.99 0.09
CA PHE A 614 17.81 9.86 -0.34
C PHE A 614 18.67 8.82 -1.04
N THR A 615 18.48 7.55 -0.72
CA THR A 615 19.13 6.45 -1.40
C THR A 615 18.13 5.76 -2.30
N LEU A 616 18.33 5.84 -3.61
CA LEU A 616 17.59 5.09 -4.62
C LEU A 616 18.11 3.65 -4.62
N THR A 617 17.20 2.69 -4.54
CA THR A 617 17.50 1.25 -4.57
C THR A 617 16.88 0.63 -5.82
N GLU A 618 17.69 -0.12 -6.56
CA GLU A 618 17.32 -0.70 -7.85
C GLU A 618 17.90 -2.13 -7.96
N ASP A 619 17.15 -3.04 -8.57
CA ASP A 619 17.55 -4.44 -8.79
C ASP A 619 17.15 -4.90 -10.21
N ASP A 620 17.28 -6.17 -10.51
CA ASP A 620 16.87 -6.74 -11.81
C ASP A 620 15.44 -7.31 -11.83
N GLY A 621 14.68 -7.22 -10.71
CA GLY A 621 13.31 -7.71 -10.59
C GLY A 621 13.17 -9.22 -10.41
N THR A 622 14.26 -9.92 -10.07
CA THR A 622 14.28 -11.36 -9.81
C THR A 622 14.24 -11.69 -8.31
N THR A 623 14.03 -12.95 -7.97
CA THR A 623 14.08 -13.43 -6.57
C THR A 623 15.48 -13.37 -5.96
N ASP A 624 16.54 -13.19 -6.76
CA ASP A 624 17.92 -13.01 -6.29
C ASP A 624 18.30 -11.54 -6.01
N PHE A 625 17.30 -10.69 -5.78
CA PHE A 625 17.48 -9.24 -5.61
C PHE A 625 18.48 -8.88 -4.48
N GLU A 626 18.63 -9.69 -3.42
CA GLU A 626 19.58 -9.42 -2.34
C GLU A 626 21.04 -9.38 -2.86
N ASN A 627 21.39 -10.20 -3.86
CA ASN A 627 22.69 -10.21 -4.52
C ASN A 627 22.74 -9.30 -5.74
N ARG A 628 21.60 -8.90 -6.27
CA ARG A 628 21.42 -8.20 -7.54
C ARG A 628 20.83 -6.80 -7.34
N THR A 629 21.38 -6.03 -6.39
CA THR A 629 20.92 -4.69 -6.05
C THR A 629 22.01 -3.65 -6.20
N ALA A 630 21.66 -2.50 -6.79
CA ALA A 630 22.47 -1.29 -6.85
C ALA A 630 21.79 -0.18 -6.05
N THR A 631 22.61 0.68 -5.42
CA THR A 631 22.10 1.86 -4.70
C THR A 631 22.81 3.12 -5.18
N THR A 632 22.05 4.21 -5.36
CA THR A 632 22.58 5.55 -5.69
C THR A 632 22.13 6.54 -4.62
N GLN A 633 23.05 7.16 -3.92
CA GLN A 633 22.73 8.16 -2.89
C GLN A 633 22.76 9.56 -3.50
N PHE A 634 21.68 10.31 -3.23
CA PHE A 634 21.54 11.74 -3.51
C PHE A 634 21.61 12.52 -2.21
N GLU A 635 22.30 13.68 -2.24
CA GLU A 635 22.38 14.61 -1.11
C GLU A 635 22.11 16.03 -1.57
N ILE A 636 21.42 16.82 -0.76
CA ILE A 636 21.23 18.24 -0.95
C ILE A 636 21.67 18.99 0.30
N LYS A 637 22.38 20.13 0.09
CA LYS A 637 22.72 21.10 1.13
C LYS A 637 22.37 22.49 0.64
N TYR A 638 21.62 23.25 1.44
CA TYR A 638 21.29 24.63 1.16
C TYR A 638 21.54 25.48 2.40
N GLU A 639 22.56 26.38 2.31
CA GLU A 639 22.98 27.26 3.38
C GLU A 639 23.57 28.53 2.76
N ASP A 640 23.35 29.69 3.38
CA ASP A 640 23.93 31.00 2.98
C ASP A 640 23.75 31.32 1.49
N CYS A 641 22.56 31.13 0.96
CA CYS A 641 22.24 31.34 -0.46
C CYS A 641 23.11 30.53 -1.44
N LYS A 642 23.68 29.44 -0.97
CA LYS A 642 24.39 28.44 -1.77
C LYS A 642 23.71 27.10 -1.70
N VAL A 643 23.58 26.44 -2.84
CA VAL A 643 23.10 25.06 -2.91
C VAL A 643 24.21 24.16 -3.47
N GLU A 644 24.33 22.99 -2.88
CA GLU A 644 25.11 21.89 -3.37
C GLU A 644 24.21 20.65 -3.50
N PHE A 645 24.21 20.02 -4.65
CA PHE A 645 23.55 18.73 -4.89
C PHE A 645 24.58 17.70 -5.34
N LEU A 646 24.61 16.56 -4.68
CA LEU A 646 25.55 15.47 -4.95
C LEU A 646 24.79 14.24 -5.41
N VAL A 647 25.21 13.65 -6.51
CA VAL A 647 24.89 12.30 -6.94
C VAL A 647 26.14 11.46 -6.68
N LYS A 648 26.10 10.55 -5.71
CA LYS A 648 27.25 9.70 -5.39
C LYS A 648 27.36 8.55 -6.40
N ALA A 649 28.59 8.08 -6.57
CA ALA A 649 28.85 6.85 -7.30
C ALA A 649 27.98 5.70 -6.77
N SER A 650 27.29 5.02 -7.68
CA SER A 650 26.43 3.89 -7.33
C SER A 650 27.24 2.75 -6.75
N GLN A 651 26.66 2.04 -5.80
CA GLN A 651 27.25 0.91 -5.07
C GLN A 651 26.45 -0.37 -5.33
N GLY A 652 27.07 -1.53 -5.09
CA GLY A 652 26.44 -2.86 -5.25
C GLY A 652 26.64 -3.44 -6.64
N ASP A 653 25.65 -4.16 -7.17
CA ASP A 653 25.73 -4.76 -8.51
C ASP A 653 25.34 -3.76 -9.60
N LEU A 654 26.32 -3.06 -10.16
CA LEU A 654 26.09 -2.06 -11.20
C LEU A 654 25.57 -2.65 -12.52
N SER A 655 25.61 -3.98 -12.70
CA SER A 655 25.08 -4.60 -13.92
C SER A 655 23.55 -4.53 -14.03
N VAL A 656 22.84 -4.23 -12.92
CA VAL A 656 21.39 -4.13 -12.92
C VAL A 656 20.88 -2.73 -13.31
N ILE A 657 21.77 -1.74 -13.37
CA ILE A 657 21.43 -0.36 -13.75
C ILE A 657 22.14 0.04 -15.06
N PRO A 658 21.69 1.06 -15.79
CA PRO A 658 22.40 1.60 -16.94
C PRO A 658 23.81 2.07 -16.57
N GLU A 659 24.83 1.77 -17.39
CA GLU A 659 26.21 2.26 -17.21
C GLU A 659 26.31 3.78 -17.21
N LYS A 660 25.45 4.42 -18.02
CA LYS A 660 25.31 5.87 -18.10
C LYS A 660 23.85 6.26 -17.90
N ARG A 661 23.66 7.40 -17.26
CA ARG A 661 22.32 7.90 -16.92
C ARG A 661 22.21 9.41 -17.15
N ASN A 662 21.04 9.85 -17.57
CA ASN A 662 20.74 11.28 -17.67
C ASN A 662 20.04 11.74 -16.38
N TYR A 663 20.50 12.85 -15.84
CA TYR A 663 19.93 13.49 -14.65
C TYR A 663 19.40 14.89 -14.97
N LYS A 664 18.13 15.13 -14.61
CA LYS A 664 17.54 16.47 -14.55
C LYS A 664 17.14 16.75 -13.12
N ILE A 665 17.94 17.56 -12.42
CA ILE A 665 17.75 17.86 -11.01
C ILE A 665 17.07 19.21 -10.91
N ARG A 666 15.89 19.27 -10.31
CA ARG A 666 15.08 20.47 -10.11
C ARG A 666 14.97 20.78 -8.63
N ILE A 667 15.56 21.92 -8.22
CA ILE A 667 15.40 22.41 -6.85
C ILE A 667 14.17 23.29 -6.84
N ARG A 668 13.03 22.70 -6.46
CA ARG A 668 11.68 23.18 -6.75
C ARG A 668 11.30 24.53 -6.10
N ASP A 669 11.87 24.83 -4.95
CA ASP A 669 11.55 26.02 -4.15
C ASP A 669 12.69 27.04 -4.14
N LEU A 670 13.69 26.86 -5.01
CA LEU A 670 14.80 27.79 -5.21
C LEU A 670 14.79 28.40 -6.61
N GLU A 671 15.15 29.68 -6.68
CA GLU A 671 15.34 30.45 -7.91
C GLU A 671 16.73 31.11 -7.96
N LYS A 672 17.23 31.23 -9.18
CA LYS A 672 18.38 32.06 -9.50
C LYS A 672 17.98 32.96 -10.68
N ASP A 673 18.22 34.28 -10.56
CA ASP A 673 17.84 35.25 -11.59
C ASP A 673 16.34 35.18 -11.99
N SER A 674 15.46 34.83 -11.03
CA SER A 674 14.01 34.62 -11.19
C SER A 674 13.61 33.40 -12.03
N GLU A 675 14.53 32.46 -12.24
CA GLU A 675 14.24 31.16 -12.89
C GLU A 675 14.39 30.01 -11.89
N GLU A 676 13.57 28.96 -12.03
CA GLU A 676 13.71 27.73 -11.24
C GLU A 676 15.14 27.17 -11.39
N LEU A 677 15.74 26.76 -10.28
CA LEU A 677 17.08 26.17 -10.31
C LEU A 677 17.03 24.73 -10.85
N VAL A 678 17.64 24.53 -12.02
CA VAL A 678 17.69 23.23 -12.70
C VAL A 678 19.14 22.91 -13.09
N PHE A 679 19.58 21.71 -12.77
CA PHE A 679 20.83 21.13 -13.27
C PHE A 679 20.51 19.99 -14.24
N VAL A 680 21.26 19.89 -15.31
CA VAL A 680 21.12 18.83 -16.32
C VAL A 680 22.51 18.22 -16.55
N LEU A 681 22.57 16.89 -16.56
CA LEU A 681 23.74 16.13 -16.90
C LEU A 681 23.34 14.92 -17.74
N ASP A 682 23.81 14.88 -18.97
CA ASP A 682 23.56 13.78 -19.86
C ASP A 682 24.76 12.83 -19.86
N ASP A 683 24.51 11.55 -20.11
CA ASP A 683 25.52 10.46 -20.20
C ASP A 683 26.45 10.37 -18.98
N ALA A 684 25.94 10.66 -17.77
CA ALA A 684 26.69 10.57 -16.53
C ALA A 684 27.09 9.12 -16.22
N CYS A 685 28.37 8.86 -15.98
CA CYS A 685 28.85 7.57 -15.52
C CYS A 685 28.32 7.29 -14.11
N VAL A 686 27.57 6.19 -13.93
CA VAL A 686 26.95 5.86 -12.64
C VAL A 686 27.98 5.45 -11.57
N ALA A 687 29.20 5.11 -11.96
CA ALA A 687 30.30 4.74 -11.06
C ALA A 687 31.12 5.94 -10.57
N GLU A 688 30.70 7.17 -10.86
CA GLU A 688 31.40 8.40 -10.50
C GLU A 688 30.50 9.33 -9.68
N ASP A 689 31.11 10.14 -8.81
CA ASP A 689 30.42 11.21 -8.10
C ASP A 689 30.19 12.42 -9.03
N HIS A 690 28.98 13.00 -8.99
CA HIS A 690 28.64 14.20 -9.72
C HIS A 690 28.16 15.28 -8.76
N ILE A 691 28.85 16.44 -8.77
CA ILE A 691 28.59 17.56 -7.86
C ILE A 691 28.04 18.74 -8.67
N PHE A 692 26.92 19.29 -8.23
CA PHE A 692 26.28 20.48 -8.80
C PHE A 692 26.25 21.58 -7.74
N THR A 693 26.68 22.79 -8.09
CA THR A 693 26.71 23.92 -7.16
C THR A 693 26.13 25.17 -7.81
N ALA A 694 25.42 25.95 -7.02
CA ALA A 694 25.00 27.31 -7.41
C ALA A 694 25.08 28.24 -6.22
N GLU A 695 25.51 29.47 -6.48
CA GLU A 695 25.61 30.57 -5.51
C GLU A 695 24.63 31.70 -5.88
N ASN A 696 24.31 32.54 -4.91
CA ASN A 696 23.31 33.60 -5.02
C ASN A 696 21.91 33.08 -5.35
N VAL A 697 21.60 31.95 -4.76
CA VAL A 697 20.29 31.27 -4.92
C VAL A 697 19.38 31.71 -3.78
N THR A 698 18.14 32.03 -4.10
CA THR A 698 17.15 32.44 -3.10
C THR A 698 15.91 31.52 -3.19
N ARG A 699 15.19 31.43 -2.09
CA ARG A 699 13.87 30.82 -2.12
C ARG A 699 12.95 31.61 -3.01
N ILE A 700 12.10 30.93 -3.78
CA ILE A 700 11.11 31.55 -4.66
C ILE A 700 10.25 32.50 -3.84
N LYS A 701 10.22 33.77 -4.25
CA LYS A 701 9.37 34.75 -3.59
C LYS A 701 7.91 34.52 -3.96
N GLY A 702 7.12 34.27 -2.96
CA GLY A 702 5.67 34.19 -3.13
C GLY A 702 5.07 35.54 -3.55
N GLU A 703 3.81 35.50 -4.01
CA GLU A 703 3.02 36.69 -4.30
C GLU A 703 2.88 37.60 -3.09
N SER A 704 2.73 38.88 -3.34
CA SER A 704 2.48 39.85 -2.26
C SER A 704 1.21 39.51 -1.48
N ARG A 705 1.14 39.96 -0.24
CA ARG A 705 -0.05 39.78 0.62
C ARG A 705 -1.35 40.21 -0.07
N ALA A 706 -1.31 41.37 -0.77
CA ALA A 706 -2.47 41.87 -1.48
C ALA A 706 -2.93 40.97 -2.62
N GLU A 707 -1.99 40.47 -3.40
CA GLU A 707 -2.25 39.52 -4.50
C GLU A 707 -2.84 38.21 -3.98
N ARG A 708 -2.30 37.67 -2.87
CA ARG A 708 -2.84 36.44 -2.24
C ARG A 708 -4.30 36.63 -1.77
N ILE A 709 -4.62 37.75 -1.15
CA ILE A 709 -6.01 38.09 -0.76
C ILE A 709 -6.89 38.24 -2.00
N GLU A 710 -6.40 38.90 -3.04
CA GLU A 710 -7.11 39.10 -4.31
C GLU A 710 -7.43 37.76 -4.97
N ARG A 711 -6.46 36.87 -5.07
CA ARG A 711 -6.61 35.54 -5.66
C ARG A 711 -7.73 34.75 -4.98
N VAL A 712 -7.77 34.73 -3.64
CA VAL A 712 -8.84 34.05 -2.90
C VAL A 712 -10.19 34.73 -3.11
N LEU A 713 -10.27 36.04 -3.02
CA LEU A 713 -11.52 36.78 -3.20
C LEU A 713 -12.03 36.70 -4.64
N SER A 714 -11.14 36.60 -5.64
CA SER A 714 -11.54 36.41 -7.04
C SER A 714 -12.26 35.08 -7.25
N ARG A 715 -11.80 34.02 -6.60
CA ARG A 715 -12.45 32.69 -6.65
C ARG A 715 -13.77 32.63 -5.90
N TRP A 716 -13.97 33.48 -4.90
CA TRP A 716 -15.23 33.50 -4.14
C TRP A 716 -16.46 33.79 -5.03
N GLN A 717 -17.45 32.91 -5.00
CA GLN A 717 -18.73 33.05 -5.73
C GLN A 717 -19.63 34.06 -5.03
N GLY A 718 -19.31 35.32 -5.14
CA GLY A 718 -20.03 36.46 -4.58
C GLY A 718 -20.22 37.58 -5.60
N LYS A 719 -21.07 38.58 -5.29
CA LYS A 719 -21.32 39.73 -6.19
C LYS A 719 -20.02 40.55 -6.37
N SER A 720 -19.57 40.78 -7.59
CA SER A 720 -18.29 41.41 -7.92
C SER A 720 -18.07 42.75 -7.25
N LEU A 721 -19.03 43.66 -7.28
CA LEU A 721 -18.95 44.95 -6.59
C LEU A 721 -18.72 44.85 -5.07
N ARG A 722 -19.32 43.85 -4.43
CA ARG A 722 -19.12 43.60 -3.00
C ARG A 722 -17.74 42.98 -2.73
N LYS A 723 -17.23 42.16 -3.64
CA LYS A 723 -15.87 41.61 -3.55
C LYS A 723 -14.83 42.72 -3.63
N GLU A 724 -14.96 43.55 -4.64
CA GLU A 724 -14.06 44.71 -4.88
C GLU A 724 -14.05 45.66 -3.68
N ALA A 725 -15.21 46.08 -3.17
CA ALA A 725 -15.30 46.94 -2.01
C ALA A 725 -14.66 46.32 -0.76
N ARG A 726 -14.81 45.01 -0.57
CA ARG A 726 -14.18 44.27 0.53
C ARG A 726 -12.67 44.17 0.34
N TYR A 727 -12.21 43.86 -0.87
CA TYR A 727 -10.78 43.79 -1.18
C TYR A 727 -10.06 45.10 -0.84
N ARG A 728 -10.61 46.25 -1.25
CA ARG A 728 -10.03 47.58 -0.97
C ARG A 728 -9.87 47.88 0.53
N ILE A 729 -10.71 47.29 1.37
CA ILE A 729 -10.63 47.41 2.82
C ILE A 729 -9.60 46.42 3.39
N LEU A 730 -9.67 45.18 2.93
CA LEU A 730 -8.94 44.04 3.52
C LEU A 730 -7.46 44.06 3.12
N SER A 731 -7.13 44.46 1.89
CA SER A 731 -5.73 44.52 1.40
C SER A 731 -4.85 45.53 2.16
N ARG A 732 -5.46 46.47 2.91
CA ARG A 732 -4.77 47.46 3.73
C ARG A 732 -4.52 47.00 5.18
N ILE A 733 -5.02 45.86 5.58
CA ILE A 733 -4.89 45.36 6.96
C ILE A 733 -3.68 44.42 7.00
N GLU A 734 -2.61 44.84 7.68
CA GLU A 734 -1.39 44.06 7.79
C GLU A 734 -1.47 42.95 8.84
N ASP A 735 -2.17 43.19 9.95
CA ASP A 735 -2.35 42.22 11.03
C ASP A 735 -3.36 41.12 10.66
N ASN A 736 -2.91 39.86 10.67
CA ASN A 736 -3.71 38.72 10.27
C ASN A 736 -4.97 38.52 11.13
N GLU A 737 -4.87 38.65 12.46
CA GLU A 737 -6.01 38.44 13.34
C GLU A 737 -7.06 39.57 13.20
N LYS A 738 -6.61 40.81 13.01
CA LYS A 738 -7.51 41.93 12.70
C LYS A 738 -8.17 41.72 11.34
N LEU A 739 -7.44 41.24 10.36
CA LEU A 739 -7.97 40.90 9.04
C LEU A 739 -9.09 39.84 9.14
N TYR A 740 -8.83 38.71 9.80
CA TYR A 740 -9.81 37.62 9.92
C TYR A 740 -11.06 38.08 10.71
N LYS A 741 -10.88 38.85 11.77
CA LYS A 741 -12.01 39.48 12.49
C LYS A 741 -12.81 40.42 11.59
N ARG A 742 -12.16 41.24 10.80
CA ARG A 742 -12.81 42.19 9.86
C ARG A 742 -13.57 41.45 8.76
N MET A 743 -12.98 40.37 8.21
CA MET A 743 -13.66 39.54 7.22
C MET A 743 -14.97 38.96 7.77
N LYS A 744 -14.95 38.44 9.00
CA LYS A 744 -16.17 37.93 9.67
C LYS A 744 -17.22 39.02 9.86
N LEU A 745 -16.82 40.22 10.30
CA LEU A 745 -17.73 41.37 10.46
C LEU A 745 -18.34 41.83 9.13
N LEU A 746 -17.60 41.73 8.03
CA LEU A 746 -18.09 42.01 6.68
C LEU A 746 -18.97 40.90 6.10
N GLY A 747 -19.31 39.87 6.86
CA GLY A 747 -20.12 38.73 6.43
C GLY A 747 -19.51 37.90 5.32
N ILE A 748 -18.17 37.79 5.31
CA ILE A 748 -17.45 36.89 4.39
C ILE A 748 -17.61 35.45 4.91
N PRO A 749 -17.96 34.49 4.04
CA PRO A 749 -18.15 33.09 4.45
C PRO A 749 -16.89 32.51 5.12
N LYS A 750 -17.09 31.66 6.13
CA LYS A 750 -15.98 31.00 6.86
C LYS A 750 -14.97 30.31 5.93
N VAL A 751 -15.44 29.63 4.88
CA VAL A 751 -14.60 28.95 3.89
C VAL A 751 -13.64 29.94 3.18
N VAL A 752 -14.10 31.15 2.87
CA VAL A 752 -13.25 32.19 2.26
C VAL A 752 -12.25 32.75 3.26
N VAL A 753 -12.68 32.93 4.52
CA VAL A 753 -11.77 33.36 5.60
C VAL A 753 -10.65 32.35 5.83
N ASN A 754 -11.00 31.06 5.85
CA ASN A 754 -10.02 29.98 6.03
C ASN A 754 -9.06 29.88 4.83
N ALA A 755 -9.56 30.06 3.60
CA ALA A 755 -8.71 30.08 2.41
C ALA A 755 -7.72 31.26 2.41
N VAL A 756 -8.16 32.46 2.85
CA VAL A 756 -7.26 33.61 3.05
C VAL A 756 -6.26 33.32 4.16
N ARG A 757 -6.68 32.61 5.22
CA ARG A 757 -5.76 32.20 6.29
C ARG A 757 -4.66 31.29 5.76
N GLU A 758 -5.01 30.24 5.00
CA GLU A 758 -4.01 29.36 4.37
C GLU A 758 -2.99 30.16 3.55
N GLU A 759 -3.48 31.06 2.69
CA GLU A 759 -2.62 31.86 1.81
C GLU A 759 -1.68 32.80 2.58
N LEU A 760 -2.12 33.35 3.71
CA LEU A 760 -1.31 34.27 4.50
C LEU A 760 -0.42 33.58 5.54
N GLU A 761 -0.66 32.33 5.83
CA GLU A 761 0.14 31.49 6.71
C GLU A 761 1.09 30.55 5.93
N SER A 762 1.02 30.55 4.60
CA SER A 762 2.05 29.99 3.70
C SER A 762 3.06 31.09 3.31
N GLU A 763 4.27 30.66 2.95
CA GLU A 763 5.30 31.51 2.35
C GLU A 763 5.26 31.42 0.83
#